data_8d69b0cb858ac6e81cadd662b520cdfc
#
_entry.id   8d69b0cb858ac6e81cadd662b520cdfc
#
_cell.length_a   1.000
_cell.length_b   1.000
_cell.length_c   1.000
_cell.angle_alpha   90.00
_cell.angle_beta   90.00
_cell.angle_gamma   90.00
#
_symmetry.space_group_name_H-M   'P 1'
#
loop_
_entity.id
_entity.type
_entity.pdbx_description
1 polymer ?
#
loop_
_entity_poly.entity_id
_entity_poly.type
_entity_poly.pdbx_seq_one_letter_code
_entity_poly.pdbx_strand_id
1 'polypeptide(L)'
;MKLKRMAALLLGAAMVVGLAGCGDAASESTPTAAPTEAAEAPETAAPSVVETAAPADSIASDVTAETEPEIDYNALVKDYDVDFAGLAFDETTWVYDSDNDVYYQIGVQYCAQPAALDYETLAVVVPGAYLTGTYNGDGTYTCTVNPDGTVNGFTAETAPMMMPVNTAGYSAQAAATSYSYSSVSAYLDAGYVYVYSGCRGRSNGYNDDGSLAYAGGAPWGVTDLKAAVRYLRLNNSTIPGDPERIFAFGHSGGGAQSAVLGASGDSELYFDYLASIGAAMYDEDGNYISDAICGAMCWCPITSLDYADEAYEWNMGQYMDSGTRAEGTWTKLLSQDLAVSYGEYLNQLGLKDEDGNALILEQSEDGIYASGSYYDYVLGQIELSLNNFLEDTEFPYTPSNSMMADGGFGPPPDGGAGGPPDDGGPMPWLTGESDTESVTYETPEDYINSLNEDETWVEYDAATGKAHVTSIAAFARQQKTASKNVAAFDDLDRGQAENYVFGDSQNDALHFDAMMAAILEENQEKYSQYSDFDPQYVTDYQEYKTSVDDWGSDSLTRQNMYNPMYFLSDYYDGCGSSHVASHWRIHTGITQGDTALTVEMNLALALQQNSSVDDVEFQTVWGQGHTMAERTGSGETNFIVWVAECLK
;
A
#
# COMPACT_ATOMS: atom_id res chain seq x y z
N MET A 1 16.79 -15.28 -47.97
CA MET A 1 16.36 -16.45 -48.73
C MET A 1 15.16 -17.05 -47.98
N LYS A 2 13.95 -16.75 -48.50
CA LYS A 2 12.67 -17.46 -48.49
C LYS A 2 12.32 -18.31 -47.22
N LEU A 3 11.34 -17.82 -46.46
CA LEU A 3 9.90 -18.17 -46.36
C LEU A 3 9.57 -19.66 -46.13
N LYS A 4 8.87 -19.94 -45.05
CA LYS A 4 7.58 -20.66 -45.10
C LYS A 4 6.71 -20.35 -43.87
N ARG A 5 5.59 -19.71 -44.16
CA ARG A 5 4.37 -19.65 -43.34
C ARG A 5 3.68 -21.01 -43.41
N MET A 6 3.08 -21.46 -42.33
CA MET A 6 1.90 -22.35 -42.44
C MET A 6 0.87 -21.95 -41.39
N ALA A 7 -0.26 -21.53 -41.88
CA ALA A 7 -1.52 -21.31 -41.18
C ALA A 7 -2.21 -22.65 -40.92
N ALA A 8 -2.89 -22.81 -39.80
CA ALA A 8 -3.92 -23.82 -39.64
C ALA A 8 -5.16 -23.20 -38.98
N LEU A 9 -6.26 -23.42 -39.67
CA LEU A 9 -7.59 -22.89 -39.51
C LEU A 9 -8.31 -23.39 -38.24
N LEU A 10 -9.25 -22.54 -37.81
CA LEU A 10 -10.43 -22.74 -36.98
C LEU A 10 -11.27 -23.98 -37.33
N LEU A 11 -11.89 -24.57 -36.31
CA LEU A 11 -13.26 -25.10 -36.43
C LEU A 11 -14.00 -24.87 -35.11
N GLY A 12 -15.02 -24.00 -35.18
CA GLY A 12 -16.01 -23.81 -34.12
C GLY A 12 -17.09 -24.88 -34.20
N ALA A 13 -17.72 -25.17 -33.10
CA ALA A 13 -19.06 -25.80 -33.08
C ALA A 13 -19.84 -25.25 -31.89
N ALA A 14 -20.78 -24.41 -32.20
CA ALA A 14 -21.88 -24.03 -31.32
C ALA A 14 -22.89 -25.20 -31.24
N MET A 15 -23.46 -25.44 -30.07
CA MET A 15 -24.75 -26.10 -29.96
C MET A 15 -25.61 -25.43 -28.87
N VAL A 16 -26.76 -25.05 -29.34
CA VAL A 16 -27.86 -24.34 -28.70
C VAL A 16 -28.97 -25.34 -28.36
N VAL A 17 -29.61 -25.10 -27.19
CA VAL A 17 -31.04 -25.27 -26.86
C VAL A 17 -31.58 -26.67 -26.50
N GLY A 18 -32.25 -26.70 -25.38
CA GLY A 18 -33.28 -27.65 -25.02
C GLY A 18 -34.06 -27.21 -23.78
N LEU A 19 -35.11 -26.44 -24.00
CA LEU A 19 -36.16 -26.09 -23.03
C LEU A 19 -37.16 -27.25 -22.84
N ALA A 20 -37.85 -27.22 -21.70
CA ALA A 20 -39.14 -27.83 -21.36
C ALA A 20 -39.01 -29.03 -20.39
N GLY A 21 -39.81 -29.15 -19.34
CA GLY A 21 -41.01 -28.48 -18.92
C GLY A 21 -41.57 -29.20 -17.70
N CYS A 22 -42.35 -28.48 -16.95
CA CYS A 22 -43.40 -28.71 -16.00
C CYS A 22 -43.67 -30.12 -15.43
N GLY A 23 -43.99 -30.16 -14.15
CA GLY A 23 -44.78 -31.23 -13.52
C GLY A 23 -45.01 -30.99 -12.04
N ASP A 24 -46.19 -30.52 -11.71
CA ASP A 24 -46.77 -30.30 -10.39
C ASP A 24 -46.91 -31.59 -9.55
N ALA A 25 -46.95 -31.47 -8.24
CA ALA A 25 -48.03 -31.76 -7.32
C ALA A 25 -47.57 -32.27 -5.95
N ALA A 26 -47.89 -31.49 -4.98
CA ALA A 26 -48.80 -31.74 -3.82
C ALA A 26 -48.35 -32.70 -2.73
N SER A 27 -48.15 -32.12 -1.57
CA SER A 27 -48.91 -32.14 -0.32
C SER A 27 -48.73 -33.34 0.65
N GLU A 28 -48.74 -32.91 1.88
CA GLU A 28 -49.22 -33.48 3.15
C GLU A 28 -48.09 -34.08 4.03
N SER A 29 -47.96 -33.76 5.24
CA SER A 29 -48.68 -33.28 6.40
C SER A 29 -47.82 -33.56 7.65
N THR A 30 -47.84 -32.62 8.54
CA THR A 30 -47.35 -32.67 9.93
C THR A 30 -47.93 -33.85 10.71
N PRO A 31 -47.29 -34.32 11.80
CA PRO A 31 -47.90 -34.06 13.08
C PRO A 31 -46.97 -33.52 14.19
N THR A 32 -47.56 -32.62 14.89
CA THR A 32 -47.31 -32.06 16.22
C THR A 32 -47.13 -33.16 17.28
N ALA A 33 -46.14 -33.00 18.19
CA ALA A 33 -46.21 -33.54 19.53
C ALA A 33 -45.65 -32.50 20.51
N ALA A 34 -46.44 -32.20 21.49
CA ALA A 34 -46.23 -31.25 22.59
C ALA A 34 -45.55 -31.95 23.80
N PRO A 35 -45.32 -31.26 24.93
CA PRO A 35 -44.06 -31.19 25.64
C PRO A 35 -43.98 -32.10 26.85
N THR A 36 -42.79 -32.42 27.31
CA THR A 36 -42.57 -33.12 28.57
C THR A 36 -41.68 -32.32 29.52
N GLU A 37 -42.15 -32.23 30.72
CA GLU A 37 -41.76 -31.58 31.95
C GLU A 37 -40.26 -31.46 32.29
N ALA A 38 -40.02 -30.37 33.03
CA ALA A 38 -38.81 -29.96 33.72
C ALA A 38 -38.37 -30.99 34.79
N ALA A 39 -37.07 -31.21 34.88
CA ALA A 39 -36.42 -31.81 36.04
C ALA A 39 -35.48 -30.79 36.68
N GLU A 40 -35.60 -30.68 38.00
CA GLU A 40 -34.87 -29.78 38.91
C GLU A 40 -33.36 -30.01 38.89
N ALA A 41 -32.61 -28.86 38.99
CA ALA A 41 -31.17 -28.83 39.19
C ALA A 41 -30.80 -29.04 40.66
N PRO A 42 -29.66 -29.66 40.98
CA PRO A 42 -29.13 -29.67 42.34
C PRO A 42 -28.30 -28.42 42.64
N GLU A 43 -28.52 -27.85 43.83
CA GLU A 43 -27.74 -26.81 44.47
C GLU A 43 -26.25 -27.17 44.55
N THR A 44 -25.37 -26.29 44.07
CA THR A 44 -23.94 -26.33 44.34
C THR A 44 -23.54 -25.19 45.29
N ALA A 45 -22.79 -25.58 46.29
CA ALA A 45 -22.33 -24.78 47.43
C ALA A 45 -21.35 -23.66 46.97
N ALA A 46 -21.44 -22.51 47.65
CA ALA A 46 -20.54 -21.36 47.51
C ALA A 46 -19.08 -21.69 47.89
N PRO A 47 -18.10 -21.17 47.16
CA PRO A 47 -16.70 -21.22 47.59
C PRO A 47 -16.38 -20.15 48.63
N SER A 48 -15.61 -20.56 49.61
CA SER A 48 -15.10 -19.80 50.75
C SER A 48 -14.15 -18.69 50.31
N VAL A 49 -14.32 -17.51 50.92
CA VAL A 49 -13.48 -16.34 50.83
C VAL A 49 -12.06 -16.66 51.31
N VAL A 50 -11.05 -16.49 50.47
CA VAL A 50 -9.65 -16.45 50.85
C VAL A 50 -9.25 -14.98 51.12
N GLU A 51 -8.80 -14.72 52.33
CA GLU A 51 -8.33 -13.46 52.88
C GLU A 51 -7.07 -13.01 52.13
N THR A 52 -7.12 -11.83 51.46
CA THR A 52 -6.00 -11.22 50.76
C THR A 52 -5.07 -10.57 51.75
N ALA A 53 -3.81 -10.98 51.73
CA ALA A 53 -2.70 -10.30 52.43
C ALA A 53 -2.41 -8.93 51.79
N ALA A 54 -2.07 -7.96 52.61
CA ALA A 54 -1.74 -6.57 52.27
C ALA A 54 -0.55 -6.47 51.29
N PRO A 55 -0.52 -5.43 50.43
CA PRO A 55 0.56 -5.26 49.46
C PRO A 55 1.85 -4.84 50.15
N ALA A 56 2.93 -5.53 49.79
CA ALA A 56 4.29 -5.15 50.13
C ALA A 56 4.72 -3.90 49.36
N ASP A 57 5.50 -3.09 50.00
CA ASP A 57 6.05 -1.80 49.55
C ASP A 57 6.59 -1.85 48.10
N SER A 58 6.18 -0.87 47.31
CA SER A 58 6.70 -0.58 45.98
C SER A 58 8.19 -0.22 46.11
N ILE A 59 9.04 -1.10 45.60
CA ILE A 59 10.41 -0.75 45.23
C ILE A 59 10.28 -0.02 43.89
N ALA A 60 10.44 1.29 43.89
CA ALA A 60 10.68 2.07 42.70
C ALA A 60 12.02 1.59 42.12
N SER A 61 11.98 0.77 41.10
CA SER A 61 13.14 0.55 40.26
C SER A 61 13.28 1.79 39.37
N ASP A 62 14.33 2.59 39.64
CA ASP A 62 14.89 3.50 38.65
C ASP A 62 15.36 2.66 37.47
N VAL A 63 14.48 2.42 36.52
CA VAL A 63 14.86 2.03 35.16
C VAL A 63 15.34 3.32 34.53
N THR A 64 16.64 3.61 34.62
CA THR A 64 17.27 4.49 33.64
C THR A 64 17.02 3.86 32.30
N ALA A 65 16.24 4.54 31.45
CA ALA A 65 16.15 4.20 30.02
C ALA A 65 17.61 4.16 29.53
N GLU A 66 18.12 2.98 29.20
CA GLU A 66 19.32 2.83 28.39
C GLU A 66 18.95 3.43 27.05
N THR A 67 19.49 4.59 26.72
CA THR A 67 19.44 5.12 25.37
C THR A 67 20.15 4.10 24.49
N GLU A 68 19.47 3.56 23.49
CA GLU A 68 20.10 2.74 22.46
C GLU A 68 21.32 3.46 21.89
N PRO A 69 22.41 2.75 21.56
CA PRO A 69 23.59 3.38 21.01
C PRO A 69 23.23 4.06 19.69
N GLU A 70 23.53 5.33 19.58
CA GLU A 70 23.36 6.11 18.34
C GLU A 70 24.19 5.45 17.21
N ILE A 71 23.55 5.14 16.08
CA ILE A 71 24.18 4.50 14.94
C ILE A 71 25.19 5.48 14.32
N ASP A 72 26.45 5.06 14.19
CA ASP A 72 27.48 5.86 13.52
C ASP A 72 27.42 5.63 11.98
N TYR A 73 26.49 6.29 11.33
CA TYR A 73 26.31 6.22 9.87
C TYR A 73 27.56 6.60 9.08
N ASN A 74 28.39 7.55 9.57
CA ASN A 74 29.65 7.91 8.91
C ASN A 74 30.62 6.72 8.89
N ALA A 75 30.66 5.94 9.96
CA ALA A 75 31.49 4.75 10.01
C ALA A 75 31.01 3.65 9.07
N LEU A 76 29.69 3.53 8.88
CA LEU A 76 29.07 2.52 7.99
C LEU A 76 29.34 2.77 6.52
N VAL A 77 29.33 4.03 6.08
CA VAL A 77 29.44 4.39 4.64
C VAL A 77 30.84 4.72 4.16
N LYS A 78 31.84 4.85 5.05
CA LYS A 78 33.22 5.34 4.75
C LYS A 78 33.98 4.50 3.72
N ASP A 79 33.64 3.24 3.56
CA ASP A 79 34.34 2.29 2.69
C ASP A 79 33.68 2.17 1.29
N TYR A 80 32.52 2.85 1.06
CA TYR A 80 31.90 2.94 -0.26
C TYR A 80 32.57 4.03 -1.10
N ASP A 81 32.69 3.80 -2.40
CA ASP A 81 33.19 4.79 -3.35
C ASP A 81 32.04 5.69 -3.83
N VAL A 82 32.26 7.02 -3.86
CA VAL A 82 31.30 8.01 -4.37
C VAL A 82 31.91 8.78 -5.53
N ASP A 83 31.25 8.78 -6.68
CA ASP A 83 31.64 9.58 -7.85
C ASP A 83 30.95 10.96 -7.82
N PHE A 84 31.53 11.89 -7.07
CA PHE A 84 30.99 13.25 -6.96
C PHE A 84 30.89 13.98 -8.29
N ALA A 85 31.78 13.69 -9.27
CA ALA A 85 31.70 14.30 -10.57
C ALA A 85 30.51 13.80 -11.39
N GLY A 86 30.18 12.51 -11.26
CA GLY A 86 29.00 11.91 -11.87
C GLY A 86 27.69 12.32 -11.20
N LEU A 87 27.75 12.86 -9.97
CA LEU A 87 26.58 13.27 -9.18
C LEU A 87 26.41 14.80 -9.09
N ALA A 88 27.31 15.58 -9.69
CA ALA A 88 27.19 17.02 -9.68
C ALA A 88 26.02 17.51 -10.54
N PHE A 89 25.18 18.38 -9.97
CA PHE A 89 24.07 18.98 -10.70
C PHE A 89 24.59 20.03 -11.71
N ASP A 90 24.09 20.00 -12.96
CA ASP A 90 24.48 20.95 -13.99
C ASP A 90 23.58 22.20 -13.96
N GLU A 91 24.06 23.27 -13.37
CA GLU A 91 23.38 24.57 -13.28
C GLU A 91 23.20 25.27 -14.64
N THR A 92 23.81 24.78 -15.72
CA THR A 92 23.83 25.45 -17.02
C THR A 92 22.74 24.95 -17.98
N THR A 93 21.98 23.96 -17.62
CA THR A 93 21.02 23.27 -18.52
C THR A 93 19.55 23.51 -18.15
N TRP A 94 19.26 24.51 -17.33
CA TRP A 94 17.90 24.89 -17.03
C TRP A 94 17.13 25.37 -18.26
N VAL A 95 15.87 24.98 -18.39
CA VAL A 95 14.93 25.48 -19.37
C VAL A 95 13.94 26.41 -18.68
N TYR A 96 13.60 27.54 -19.31
CA TYR A 96 12.69 28.54 -18.76
C TYR A 96 11.40 28.63 -19.57
N ASP A 97 10.29 28.35 -18.91
CA ASP A 97 8.93 28.62 -19.40
C ASP A 97 8.56 30.06 -19.04
N SER A 98 8.71 30.98 -20.01
CA SER A 98 8.45 32.41 -19.80
C SER A 98 6.96 32.76 -19.68
N ASP A 99 6.06 31.88 -20.11
CA ASP A 99 4.62 32.12 -20.05
C ASP A 99 4.08 31.87 -18.62
N ASN A 100 4.74 30.99 -17.92
CA ASN A 100 4.32 30.53 -16.58
C ASN A 100 5.33 30.88 -15.46
N ASP A 101 6.45 31.52 -15.81
CA ASP A 101 7.56 31.86 -14.88
C ASP A 101 8.05 30.63 -14.09
N VAL A 102 8.50 29.60 -14.82
CA VAL A 102 8.95 28.30 -14.26
C VAL A 102 10.28 27.90 -14.87
N TYR A 103 11.23 27.48 -14.05
CA TYR A 103 12.43 26.78 -14.52
C TYR A 103 12.28 25.28 -14.32
N TYR A 104 12.82 24.50 -15.26
CA TYR A 104 12.82 23.05 -15.13
C TYR A 104 14.05 22.41 -15.77
N GLN A 105 14.42 21.23 -15.26
CA GLN A 105 15.35 20.30 -15.91
C GLN A 105 14.74 18.91 -15.95
N ILE A 106 15.02 18.15 -17.02
CA ILE A 106 14.56 16.79 -17.25
C ILE A 106 15.75 15.91 -17.57
N GLY A 107 15.73 14.64 -17.12
CA GLY A 107 16.78 13.66 -17.39
C GLY A 107 18.02 13.88 -16.52
N VAL A 108 17.84 14.44 -15.33
CA VAL A 108 18.91 14.61 -14.34
C VAL A 108 19.22 13.25 -13.70
N GLN A 109 20.41 12.73 -13.97
CA GLN A 109 20.84 11.43 -13.43
C GLN A 109 21.16 11.55 -11.94
N TYR A 110 20.47 10.77 -11.09
CA TYR A 110 20.61 10.87 -9.63
C TYR A 110 21.54 9.79 -9.01
N CYS A 111 22.07 8.89 -9.82
CA CYS A 111 23.04 7.87 -9.39
C CYS A 111 24.15 7.75 -10.45
N ALA A 112 25.39 7.47 -10.03
CA ALA A 112 26.55 7.51 -10.91
C ALA A 112 26.63 6.28 -11.84
N GLN A 113 25.97 5.17 -11.48
CA GLN A 113 26.01 3.89 -12.19
C GLN A 113 24.60 3.33 -12.42
N PRO A 114 23.73 4.05 -13.15
CA PRO A 114 22.35 3.60 -13.35
C PRO A 114 22.32 2.28 -14.12
N ALA A 115 21.44 1.38 -13.72
CA ALA A 115 21.14 0.16 -14.47
C ALA A 115 20.27 0.46 -15.70
N ALA A 116 19.39 1.46 -15.61
CA ALA A 116 18.44 1.83 -16.66
C ALA A 116 18.12 3.33 -16.64
N LEU A 117 18.74 4.10 -17.52
CA LEU A 117 18.56 5.57 -17.59
C LEU A 117 17.11 6.02 -17.83
N ASP A 118 16.29 5.20 -18.49
CA ASP A 118 14.89 5.52 -18.73
C ASP A 118 14.06 5.54 -17.42
N TYR A 119 14.63 5.05 -16.32
CA TYR A 119 14.00 4.99 -15.01
C TYR A 119 14.82 5.66 -13.90
N GLU A 120 16.13 5.78 -14.07
CA GLU A 120 17.03 6.28 -13.01
C GLU A 120 17.49 7.72 -13.29
N THR A 121 16.55 8.56 -13.75
CA THR A 121 16.70 10.00 -13.84
C THR A 121 15.51 10.72 -13.23
N LEU A 122 15.69 11.98 -12.84
CA LEU A 122 14.62 12.81 -12.32
C LEU A 122 14.42 14.09 -13.13
N ALA A 123 13.26 14.71 -12.95
CA ALA A 123 12.98 16.07 -13.37
C ALA A 123 12.77 16.94 -12.13
N VAL A 124 13.31 18.16 -12.17
CA VAL A 124 13.09 19.20 -11.17
C VAL A 124 12.36 20.35 -11.81
N VAL A 125 11.25 20.79 -11.19
CA VAL A 125 10.45 21.94 -11.64
C VAL A 125 10.31 22.93 -10.49
N VAL A 126 10.68 24.17 -10.70
CA VAL A 126 10.74 25.19 -9.66
C VAL A 126 10.05 26.49 -10.07
N PRO A 127 9.38 27.22 -9.15
CA PRO A 127 8.91 28.57 -9.40
C PRO A 127 10.04 29.48 -9.87
N GLY A 128 9.79 30.31 -10.87
CA GLY A 128 10.83 31.21 -11.47
C GLY A 128 11.46 32.13 -10.45
N ALA A 129 10.71 32.55 -9.44
CA ALA A 129 11.22 33.39 -8.35
C ALA A 129 12.43 32.82 -7.60
N TYR A 130 12.60 31.48 -7.58
CA TYR A 130 13.66 30.81 -6.82
C TYR A 130 15.01 30.77 -7.51
N LEU A 131 15.06 31.13 -8.78
CA LEU A 131 16.28 31.14 -9.57
C LEU A 131 16.54 32.51 -10.21
N THR A 132 17.82 32.80 -10.44
CA THR A 132 18.27 33.91 -11.29
C THR A 132 19.00 33.31 -12.48
N GLY A 133 18.37 33.36 -13.66
CA GLY A 133 18.88 32.74 -14.88
C GLY A 133 19.54 33.74 -15.85
N THR A 134 20.61 33.29 -16.50
CA THR A 134 21.24 33.95 -17.64
C THR A 134 21.11 33.06 -18.86
N TYR A 135 20.48 33.58 -19.93
CA TYR A 135 20.29 32.85 -21.18
C TYR A 135 21.60 32.50 -21.88
N ASN A 136 21.80 31.23 -22.23
CA ASN A 136 23.01 30.70 -22.84
C ASN A 136 23.06 30.91 -24.39
N GLY A 137 21.91 31.20 -25.02
CA GLY A 137 21.81 31.42 -26.46
C GLY A 137 21.36 30.19 -27.28
N ASP A 138 21.13 29.07 -26.61
CA ASP A 138 20.75 27.78 -27.23
C ASP A 138 19.38 27.20 -26.70
N GLY A 139 18.66 28.00 -25.92
CA GLY A 139 17.39 27.58 -25.31
C GLY A 139 17.52 27.23 -23.83
N THR A 140 18.75 27.15 -23.32
CA THR A 140 19.03 26.87 -21.91
C THR A 140 19.45 28.14 -21.14
N TYR A 141 19.48 28.04 -19.83
CA TYR A 141 19.87 29.08 -18.90
C TYR A 141 20.88 28.54 -17.90
N THR A 142 21.90 29.34 -17.61
CA THR A 142 22.72 29.14 -16.41
C THR A 142 22.06 29.85 -15.26
N CYS A 143 21.68 29.10 -14.23
CA CYS A 143 20.93 29.61 -13.09
C CYS A 143 21.71 29.50 -11.79
N THR A 144 21.44 30.45 -10.90
CA THR A 144 21.86 30.41 -9.49
C THR A 144 20.66 30.58 -8.59
N VAL A 145 20.69 29.98 -7.41
CA VAL A 145 19.63 30.11 -6.42
C VAL A 145 19.43 31.56 -6.03
N ASN A 146 18.18 32.05 -6.05
CA ASN A 146 17.80 33.39 -5.65
C ASN A 146 17.34 33.40 -4.19
N PRO A 147 18.15 33.84 -3.22
CA PRO A 147 17.80 33.78 -1.81
C PRO A 147 16.68 34.73 -1.40
N ASP A 148 16.41 35.77 -2.23
CA ASP A 148 15.38 36.79 -1.96
C ASP A 148 14.03 36.45 -2.61
N GLY A 149 13.99 35.44 -3.48
CA GLY A 149 12.75 35.00 -4.17
C GLY A 149 11.79 34.30 -3.23
N THR A 150 10.51 34.67 -3.31
CA THR A 150 9.47 34.07 -2.48
C THR A 150 8.21 33.75 -3.27
N VAL A 151 7.58 32.61 -3.00
CA VAL A 151 6.25 32.22 -3.50
C VAL A 151 5.45 31.68 -2.33
N ASN A 152 4.27 32.19 -2.12
CA ASN A 152 3.34 31.79 -1.05
C ASN A 152 4.00 31.67 0.36
N GLY A 153 5.00 32.52 0.65
CA GLY A 153 5.71 32.54 1.94
C GLY A 153 6.94 31.62 2.02
N PHE A 154 7.18 30.76 1.04
CA PHE A 154 8.39 29.96 0.95
C PHE A 154 9.48 30.65 0.13
N THR A 155 10.72 30.35 0.46
CA THR A 155 11.93 30.77 -0.29
C THR A 155 12.54 29.55 -0.98
N ALA A 156 13.55 29.79 -1.82
CA ALA A 156 14.32 28.69 -2.41
C ALA A 156 14.98 27.74 -1.38
N GLU A 157 15.23 28.20 -0.15
CA GLU A 157 15.84 27.42 0.93
C GLU A 157 14.79 26.72 1.83
N THR A 158 13.52 27.14 1.78
CA THR A 158 12.48 26.64 2.72
C THR A 158 11.33 25.95 2.00
N ALA A 159 11.31 25.97 0.68
CA ALA A 159 10.24 25.35 -0.10
C ALA A 159 10.26 23.83 0.04
N PRO A 160 9.15 23.19 0.42
CA PRO A 160 9.10 21.74 0.48
C PRO A 160 9.16 21.13 -0.93
N MET A 161 9.66 19.89 -1.02
CA MET A 161 9.81 19.15 -2.26
C MET A 161 8.76 18.04 -2.37
N MET A 162 7.99 18.04 -3.44
CA MET A 162 6.92 17.07 -3.71
C MET A 162 7.43 15.96 -4.61
N MET A 163 7.36 14.72 -4.14
CA MET A 163 7.85 13.54 -4.87
C MET A 163 6.72 12.54 -5.12
N PRO A 164 6.07 12.56 -6.30
CA PRO A 164 5.05 11.58 -6.65
C PRO A 164 5.65 10.20 -6.92
N VAL A 165 4.95 9.17 -6.47
CA VAL A 165 5.29 7.76 -6.70
C VAL A 165 4.12 7.09 -7.42
N ASN A 166 4.23 6.95 -8.75
CA ASN A 166 3.17 6.44 -9.64
C ASN A 166 3.48 5.01 -10.10
N THR A 167 3.57 4.09 -9.18
CA THR A 167 3.99 2.70 -9.41
C THR A 167 2.85 1.71 -9.18
N ALA A 168 1.72 1.90 -9.89
CA ALA A 168 0.56 1.03 -9.78
C ALA A 168 0.95 -0.45 -9.95
N GLY A 169 0.52 -1.32 -9.02
CA GLY A 169 0.93 -2.72 -8.98
C GLY A 169 2.44 -2.91 -8.92
N TYR A 170 3.17 -1.97 -8.31
CA TYR A 170 4.65 -1.97 -8.25
C TYR A 170 5.36 -1.93 -9.61
N SER A 171 4.68 -1.45 -10.65
CA SER A 171 5.32 -1.20 -11.93
C SER A 171 6.38 -0.11 -11.80
N ALA A 172 7.31 -0.04 -12.73
CA ALA A 172 8.26 1.06 -12.73
C ALA A 172 7.59 2.38 -13.09
N GLN A 173 8.16 3.46 -12.57
CA GLN A 173 7.87 4.83 -12.98
C GLN A 173 8.92 5.29 -13.98
N ALA A 174 8.54 5.41 -15.25
CA ALA A 174 9.45 5.94 -16.25
C ALA A 174 9.84 7.39 -15.91
N ALA A 175 11.09 7.76 -16.18
CA ALA A 175 11.55 9.14 -16.03
C ALA A 175 10.77 10.10 -16.96
N ALA A 176 10.60 11.34 -16.52
CA ALA A 176 9.92 12.34 -17.32
C ALA A 176 10.68 12.63 -18.62
N THR A 177 9.98 12.63 -19.75
CA THR A 177 10.54 12.98 -21.08
C THR A 177 10.09 14.34 -21.57
N SER A 178 9.12 14.96 -20.90
CA SER A 178 8.58 16.29 -21.23
C SER A 178 8.09 17.01 -19.98
N TYR A 179 8.01 18.33 -20.07
CA TYR A 179 7.42 19.20 -19.06
C TYR A 179 5.99 19.57 -19.45
N SER A 180 5.10 19.63 -18.48
CA SER A 180 3.74 20.15 -18.62
C SER A 180 3.38 21.01 -17.43
N TYR A 181 3.18 22.31 -17.64
CA TYR A 181 2.80 23.23 -16.57
C TYR A 181 1.49 22.82 -15.88
N SER A 182 0.49 22.43 -16.67
CA SER A 182 -0.83 22.06 -16.10
C SER A 182 -0.79 20.89 -15.13
N SER A 183 0.23 20.04 -15.21
CA SER A 183 0.40 18.89 -14.32
C SER A 183 1.07 19.24 -12.99
N VAL A 184 1.67 20.41 -12.86
CA VAL A 184 2.46 20.80 -11.69
C VAL A 184 2.08 22.16 -11.12
N SER A 185 1.21 22.91 -11.81
CA SER A 185 0.89 24.31 -11.48
C SER A 185 0.37 24.48 -10.05
N ALA A 186 -0.46 23.58 -9.56
CA ALA A 186 -1.00 23.67 -8.21
C ALA A 186 0.09 23.63 -7.13
N TYR A 187 1.11 22.80 -7.31
CA TYR A 187 2.26 22.72 -6.41
C TYR A 187 3.14 23.97 -6.49
N LEU A 188 3.42 24.46 -7.71
CA LEU A 188 4.24 25.64 -7.92
C LEU A 188 3.54 26.90 -7.38
N ASP A 189 2.24 27.03 -7.57
CA ASP A 189 1.43 28.13 -7.03
C ASP A 189 1.42 28.13 -5.50
N ALA A 190 1.49 26.93 -4.87
CA ALA A 190 1.68 26.78 -3.44
C ALA A 190 3.11 27.15 -2.97
N GLY A 191 4.04 27.36 -3.88
CA GLY A 191 5.45 27.67 -3.58
C GLY A 191 6.33 26.44 -3.38
N TYR A 192 5.87 25.26 -3.81
CA TYR A 192 6.60 24.00 -3.66
C TYR A 192 7.50 23.73 -4.85
N VAL A 193 8.53 22.93 -4.63
CA VAL A 193 9.38 22.36 -5.68
C VAL A 193 8.81 20.99 -6.05
N TYR A 194 8.70 20.73 -7.35
CA TYR A 194 8.19 19.45 -7.82
C TYR A 194 9.33 18.59 -8.37
N VAL A 195 9.53 17.40 -7.80
CA VAL A 195 10.59 16.47 -8.18
C VAL A 195 9.94 15.17 -8.66
N TYR A 196 9.99 14.95 -9.97
CA TYR A 196 9.50 13.71 -10.55
C TYR A 196 10.68 12.76 -10.75
N SER A 197 10.85 11.79 -9.86
CA SER A 197 11.91 10.78 -9.94
C SER A 197 11.40 9.55 -10.65
N GLY A 198 12.03 9.13 -11.74
CA GLY A 198 11.86 7.79 -12.25
C GLY A 198 12.37 6.77 -11.23
N CYS A 199 11.85 5.54 -11.27
CA CYS A 199 12.33 4.42 -10.49
C CYS A 199 12.01 3.09 -11.18
N ARG A 200 12.86 2.09 -10.99
CA ARG A 200 12.63 0.73 -11.47
C ARG A 200 11.44 0.07 -10.77
N GLY A 201 10.88 -0.96 -11.38
CA GLY A 201 9.79 -1.74 -10.83
C GLY A 201 9.64 -3.08 -11.51
N ARG A 202 8.66 -3.88 -11.10
CA ARG A 202 8.45 -5.25 -11.57
C ARG A 202 8.23 -5.39 -13.08
N SER A 203 7.73 -4.35 -13.75
CA SER A 203 7.29 -4.40 -15.15
C SER A 203 8.33 -3.96 -16.17
N ASN A 204 9.54 -3.67 -15.77
CA ASN A 204 10.63 -3.34 -16.68
C ASN A 204 11.91 -4.07 -16.38
N GLY A 205 12.79 -4.02 -17.35
CA GLY A 205 14.00 -4.77 -17.31
C GLY A 205 13.97 -5.92 -18.30
N TYR A 206 13.08 -5.84 -19.29
CA TYR A 206 13.01 -6.84 -20.36
C TYR A 206 13.58 -6.28 -21.67
N ASN A 207 14.33 -7.13 -22.37
CA ASN A 207 14.79 -6.88 -23.74
C ASN A 207 13.63 -7.10 -24.73
N ASP A 208 13.81 -6.63 -26.00
CA ASP A 208 12.84 -6.82 -27.08
C ASP A 208 12.49 -8.31 -27.37
N ASP A 209 13.32 -9.25 -26.96
CA ASP A 209 13.11 -10.69 -27.11
C ASP A 209 12.38 -11.34 -25.92
N GLY A 210 12.03 -10.54 -24.91
CA GLY A 210 11.36 -10.98 -23.69
C GLY A 210 12.29 -11.56 -22.63
N SER A 211 13.61 -11.51 -22.84
CA SER A 211 14.58 -11.90 -21.78
C SER A 211 14.75 -10.79 -20.76
N LEU A 212 14.98 -11.16 -19.49
CA LEU A 212 15.21 -10.21 -18.42
C LEU A 212 16.52 -9.44 -18.65
N ALA A 213 16.45 -8.11 -18.68
CA ALA A 213 17.61 -7.24 -18.86
C ALA A 213 18.24 -6.86 -17.51
N TYR A 214 17.40 -6.62 -16.49
CA TYR A 214 17.79 -6.32 -15.11
C TYR A 214 16.64 -6.63 -14.16
N ALA A 215 16.94 -6.93 -12.91
CA ALA A 215 15.89 -7.05 -11.89
C ALA A 215 15.37 -5.66 -11.50
N GLY A 216 14.05 -5.46 -11.54
CA GLY A 216 13.39 -4.20 -11.19
C GLY A 216 12.44 -4.30 -10.00
N GLY A 217 12.30 -5.49 -9.39
CA GLY A 217 11.43 -5.74 -8.24
C GLY A 217 12.01 -5.21 -6.92
N ALA A 218 11.55 -5.76 -5.80
CA ALA A 218 12.07 -5.42 -4.47
C ALA A 218 13.56 -5.78 -4.35
N PRO A 219 14.42 -4.90 -3.82
CA PRO A 219 14.07 -3.60 -3.22
C PRO A 219 14.28 -2.39 -4.16
N TRP A 220 14.42 -2.58 -5.47
CA TRP A 220 14.95 -1.59 -6.39
C TRP A 220 14.11 -0.32 -6.52
N GLY A 221 12.78 -0.42 -6.57
CA GLY A 221 11.94 0.76 -6.70
C GLY A 221 12.15 1.76 -5.56
N VAL A 222 12.22 1.28 -4.33
CA VAL A 222 12.49 2.11 -3.15
C VAL A 222 13.96 2.54 -3.08
N THR A 223 14.90 1.67 -3.48
CA THR A 223 16.33 2.02 -3.59
C THR A 223 16.55 3.23 -4.51
N ASP A 224 15.90 3.24 -5.67
CA ASP A 224 16.00 4.33 -6.64
C ASP A 224 15.44 5.64 -6.08
N LEU A 225 14.28 5.59 -5.39
CA LEU A 225 13.70 6.76 -4.72
C LEU A 225 14.62 7.28 -3.60
N LYS A 226 15.24 6.40 -2.81
CA LYS A 226 16.22 6.77 -1.78
C LYS A 226 17.47 7.43 -2.41
N ALA A 227 17.96 6.90 -3.53
CA ALA A 227 19.08 7.50 -4.26
C ALA A 227 18.74 8.90 -4.75
N ALA A 228 17.52 9.13 -5.24
CA ALA A 228 17.04 10.46 -5.64
C ALA A 228 16.98 11.43 -4.44
N VAL A 229 16.51 11.00 -3.27
CA VAL A 229 16.52 11.82 -2.04
C VAL A 229 17.96 12.22 -1.67
N ARG A 230 18.90 11.26 -1.66
CA ARG A 230 20.32 11.53 -1.38
C ARG A 230 20.93 12.50 -2.40
N TYR A 231 20.58 12.37 -3.68
CA TYR A 231 21.03 13.27 -4.73
C TYR A 231 20.55 14.71 -4.50
N LEU A 232 19.30 14.92 -4.11
CA LEU A 232 18.77 16.24 -3.78
C LEU A 232 19.51 16.87 -2.60
N ARG A 233 19.85 16.09 -1.58
CA ARG A 233 20.63 16.55 -0.42
C ARG A 233 22.06 16.90 -0.76
N LEU A 234 22.72 16.08 -1.59
CA LEU A 234 24.06 16.37 -2.07
C LEU A 234 24.13 17.71 -2.82
N ASN A 235 23.08 18.04 -3.58
CA ASN A 235 23.01 19.21 -4.46
C ASN A 235 22.13 20.34 -3.90
N ASN A 236 21.89 20.40 -2.58
CA ASN A 236 21.00 21.36 -1.93
C ASN A 236 21.40 22.84 -2.10
N SER A 237 22.67 23.12 -2.44
CA SER A 237 23.15 24.48 -2.71
C SER A 237 22.85 24.98 -4.12
N THR A 238 22.50 24.09 -5.05
CA THR A 238 22.28 24.35 -6.46
C THR A 238 20.86 24.08 -6.94
N ILE A 239 20.16 23.16 -6.28
CA ILE A 239 18.75 22.87 -6.54
C ILE A 239 17.92 23.62 -5.50
N PRO A 240 16.96 24.50 -5.89
CA PRO A 240 16.03 25.11 -4.93
C PRO A 240 15.15 24.09 -4.25
N GLY A 241 14.80 24.33 -3.01
CA GLY A 241 13.98 23.50 -2.14
C GLY A 241 14.74 23.07 -0.89
N ASP A 242 13.99 22.70 0.13
CA ASP A 242 14.53 22.17 1.38
C ASP A 242 14.49 20.63 1.34
N PRO A 243 15.63 19.95 1.16
CA PRO A 243 15.66 18.49 1.07
C PRO A 243 15.39 17.79 2.40
N GLU A 244 15.26 18.52 3.51
CA GLU A 244 14.72 17.98 4.77
C GLU A 244 13.19 17.99 4.80
N ARG A 245 12.54 18.62 3.81
CA ARG A 245 11.08 18.73 3.67
C ARG A 245 10.60 18.05 2.41
N ILE A 246 11.04 16.80 2.18
CA ILE A 246 10.55 15.97 1.09
C ILE A 246 9.28 15.24 1.54
N PHE A 247 8.22 15.37 0.73
CA PHE A 247 6.95 14.66 0.92
C PHE A 247 6.73 13.73 -0.27
N ALA A 248 6.74 12.41 -0.01
CA ALA A 248 6.39 11.40 -1.00
C ALA A 248 4.89 11.11 -0.97
N PHE A 249 4.30 10.84 -2.12
CA PHE A 249 2.88 10.55 -2.20
C PHE A 249 2.55 9.62 -3.37
N GLY A 250 1.60 8.71 -3.16
CA GLY A 250 1.21 7.76 -4.18
C GLY A 250 -0.07 7.00 -3.87
N HIS A 251 -0.55 6.27 -4.86
CA HIS A 251 -1.74 5.43 -4.79
C HIS A 251 -1.37 3.97 -5.08
N SER A 252 -2.05 3.01 -4.41
CA SER A 252 -1.86 1.58 -4.65
C SER A 252 -0.40 1.13 -4.38
N GLY A 253 0.28 0.53 -5.34
CA GLY A 253 1.71 0.23 -5.25
C GLY A 253 2.58 1.46 -5.02
N GLY A 254 2.19 2.63 -5.55
CA GLY A 254 2.85 3.91 -5.28
C GLY A 254 2.63 4.38 -3.84
N GLY A 255 1.44 4.18 -3.30
CA GLY A 255 1.14 4.39 -1.88
C GLY A 255 1.97 3.48 -0.98
N ALA A 256 2.13 2.22 -1.37
CA ALA A 256 2.97 1.25 -0.69
C ALA A 256 4.45 1.69 -0.67
N GLN A 257 5.00 2.06 -1.83
CA GLN A 257 6.40 2.52 -1.90
C GLN A 257 6.62 3.85 -1.19
N SER A 258 5.63 4.75 -1.17
CA SER A 258 5.67 5.96 -0.34
C SER A 258 5.69 5.62 1.15
N ALA A 259 4.90 4.64 1.58
CA ALA A 259 4.89 4.17 2.97
C ALA A 259 6.24 3.53 3.36
N VAL A 260 6.80 2.69 2.49
CA VAL A 260 8.12 2.07 2.74
C VAL A 260 9.21 3.14 2.78
N LEU A 261 9.22 4.10 1.85
CA LEU A 261 10.19 5.19 1.84
C LEU A 261 10.12 6.02 3.13
N GLY A 262 8.89 6.33 3.61
CA GLY A 262 8.68 7.05 4.86
C GLY A 262 9.08 6.28 6.12
N ALA A 263 8.92 4.95 6.12
CA ALA A 263 9.23 4.12 7.29
C ALA A 263 10.70 3.65 7.35
N SER A 264 11.41 3.59 6.23
CA SER A 264 12.72 2.92 6.11
C SER A 264 13.91 3.87 5.97
N GLY A 265 13.77 5.16 6.30
CA GLY A 265 14.85 6.15 6.16
C GLY A 265 16.14 5.66 6.84
N ASP A 266 17.25 5.75 6.12
CA ASP A 266 18.60 5.38 6.59
C ASP A 266 18.79 3.91 7.00
N SER A 267 17.88 3.02 6.59
CA SER A 267 18.02 1.59 6.89
C SER A 267 19.25 0.99 6.18
N GLU A 268 20.11 0.33 6.97
CA GLU A 268 21.31 -0.35 6.49
C GLU A 268 21.02 -1.42 5.45
N LEU A 269 19.81 -1.99 5.44
CA LEU A 269 19.40 -3.00 4.46
C LEU A 269 19.55 -2.53 3.01
N TYR A 270 19.48 -1.21 2.76
CA TYR A 270 19.58 -0.62 1.42
C TYR A 270 21.00 -0.21 1.01
N PHE A 271 21.99 -0.21 1.91
CA PHE A 271 23.29 0.42 1.65
C PHE A 271 24.07 -0.25 0.50
N ASP A 272 24.11 -1.58 0.44
CA ASP A 272 24.79 -2.27 -0.65
C ASP A 272 24.08 -2.05 -1.99
N TYR A 273 22.76 -1.99 -2.01
CA TYR A 273 21.96 -1.68 -3.20
C TYR A 273 22.19 -0.24 -3.67
N LEU A 274 22.16 0.74 -2.77
CA LEU A 274 22.44 2.15 -3.05
C LEU A 274 23.85 2.33 -3.59
N ALA A 275 24.84 1.71 -2.96
CA ALA A 275 26.23 1.76 -3.40
C ALA A 275 26.41 1.14 -4.79
N SER A 276 25.70 0.05 -5.10
CA SER A 276 25.83 -0.65 -6.38
C SER A 276 25.38 0.19 -7.59
N ILE A 277 24.44 1.13 -7.39
CA ILE A 277 24.03 2.10 -8.42
C ILE A 277 24.82 3.40 -8.36
N GLY A 278 25.77 3.53 -7.44
CA GLY A 278 26.56 4.73 -7.26
C GLY A 278 25.75 5.90 -6.69
N ALA A 279 24.87 5.65 -5.72
CA ALA A 279 24.17 6.70 -4.99
C ALA A 279 25.12 7.52 -4.10
N ALA A 280 24.71 8.74 -3.73
CA ALA A 280 25.46 9.59 -2.81
C ALA A 280 25.41 9.05 -1.39
N MET A 281 26.41 8.27 -0.98
CA MET A 281 26.48 7.69 0.38
C MET A 281 26.96 8.69 1.43
N TYR A 282 27.83 9.64 1.03
CA TYR A 282 28.36 10.72 1.86
C TYR A 282 28.74 11.92 0.99
N ASP A 283 28.92 13.10 1.60
CA ASP A 283 29.35 14.33 0.94
C ASP A 283 30.87 14.41 0.77
N GLU A 284 31.37 15.50 0.14
CA GLU A 284 32.81 15.72 -0.10
C GLU A 284 33.63 15.82 1.21
N ASP A 285 32.98 16.16 2.32
CA ASP A 285 33.61 16.24 3.64
C ASP A 285 33.57 14.89 4.39
N GLY A 286 32.93 13.87 3.83
CA GLY A 286 32.77 12.51 4.36
C GLY A 286 31.63 12.38 5.36
N ASN A 287 30.68 13.32 5.39
CA ASN A 287 29.48 13.21 6.21
C ASN A 287 28.44 12.36 5.50
N TYR A 288 27.80 11.48 6.23
CA TYR A 288 26.69 10.65 5.76
C TYR A 288 25.57 11.52 5.15
N ILE A 289 25.01 11.07 4.04
CA ILE A 289 23.82 11.67 3.42
C ILE A 289 22.62 10.78 3.68
N SER A 290 21.65 11.29 4.43
CA SER A 290 20.41 10.58 4.78
C SER A 290 19.48 10.45 3.56
N ASP A 291 18.65 9.39 3.55
CA ASP A 291 17.50 9.23 2.63
C ASP A 291 16.14 9.30 3.34
N ALA A 292 16.12 9.67 4.62
CA ALA A 292 14.86 9.89 5.35
C ALA A 292 14.06 11.04 4.72
N ILE A 293 12.73 10.95 4.74
CA ILE A 293 11.83 11.98 4.22
C ILE A 293 10.99 12.60 5.33
N CYS A 294 10.38 13.75 5.09
CA CYS A 294 9.57 14.48 6.08
C CYS A 294 8.18 13.88 6.24
N GLY A 295 7.53 13.50 5.13
CA GLY A 295 6.17 12.98 5.20
C GLY A 295 5.81 12.05 4.06
N ALA A 296 4.81 11.20 4.30
CA ALA A 296 4.27 10.26 3.33
C ALA A 296 2.73 10.34 3.27
N MET A 297 2.22 10.56 2.05
CA MET A 297 0.79 10.43 1.75
C MET A 297 0.53 9.16 0.97
N CYS A 298 -0.31 8.28 1.49
CA CYS A 298 -0.55 6.94 0.98
C CYS A 298 -2.05 6.73 0.73
N TRP A 299 -2.47 6.72 -0.55
CA TRP A 299 -3.83 6.31 -0.89
C TRP A 299 -3.90 4.83 -1.18
N CYS A 300 -4.78 4.11 -0.50
CA CYS A 300 -4.99 2.67 -0.66
C CYS A 300 -3.67 1.88 -0.75
N PRO A 301 -2.71 2.07 0.18
CA PRO A 301 -1.41 1.42 0.09
C PRO A 301 -1.54 -0.10 0.23
N ILE A 302 -0.92 -0.85 -0.70
CA ILE A 302 -0.83 -2.31 -0.63
C ILE A 302 0.51 -2.66 0.00
N THR A 303 0.54 -2.86 1.31
CA THR A 303 1.75 -3.11 2.11
C THR A 303 1.64 -4.41 2.91
N SER A 304 2.65 -4.71 3.72
CA SER A 304 2.68 -5.84 4.64
C SER A 304 2.40 -7.17 3.93
N LEU A 305 3.12 -7.37 2.82
CA LEU A 305 2.94 -8.52 1.93
C LEU A 305 3.29 -9.86 2.61
N ASP A 306 3.95 -9.82 3.76
CA ASP A 306 4.24 -10.96 4.63
C ASP A 306 3.01 -11.56 5.33
N TYR A 307 1.92 -10.78 5.44
CA TYR A 307 0.64 -11.20 6.03
C TYR A 307 -0.56 -10.67 5.25
N ALA A 308 -0.37 -10.25 4.00
CA ALA A 308 -1.45 -9.67 3.20
C ALA A 308 -2.51 -10.69 2.83
N ASP A 309 -2.12 -11.93 2.56
CA ASP A 309 -3.03 -13.05 2.26
C ASP A 309 -3.89 -13.41 3.48
N GLU A 310 -3.30 -13.51 4.65
CA GLU A 310 -3.98 -13.79 5.91
C GLU A 310 -4.95 -12.66 6.27
N ALA A 311 -4.51 -11.40 6.15
CA ALA A 311 -5.34 -10.22 6.39
C ALA A 311 -6.54 -10.17 5.45
N TYR A 312 -6.32 -10.52 4.17
CA TYR A 312 -7.35 -10.56 3.14
C TYR A 312 -8.43 -11.59 3.47
N GLU A 313 -8.01 -12.80 3.86
CA GLU A 313 -8.95 -13.85 4.24
C GLU A 313 -9.67 -13.52 5.54
N TRP A 314 -9.01 -12.97 6.55
CA TRP A 314 -9.66 -12.60 7.80
C TRP A 314 -10.69 -11.49 7.61
N ASN A 315 -10.37 -10.47 6.84
CA ASN A 315 -11.21 -9.29 6.67
C ASN A 315 -12.39 -9.53 5.71
N MET A 316 -12.19 -10.33 4.66
CA MET A 316 -13.16 -10.50 3.58
C MET A 316 -13.36 -11.96 3.17
N GLY A 317 -12.28 -12.67 2.82
CA GLY A 317 -12.33 -13.93 2.09
C GLY A 317 -13.06 -15.04 2.83
N GLN A 318 -12.83 -15.19 4.14
CA GLN A 318 -13.47 -16.24 4.94
C GLN A 318 -15.02 -16.20 4.90
N TYR A 319 -15.60 -15.05 4.61
CA TYR A 319 -17.05 -14.83 4.56
C TYR A 319 -17.68 -15.14 3.18
N MET A 320 -16.84 -15.45 2.18
CA MET A 320 -17.28 -15.84 0.84
C MET A 320 -17.47 -17.35 0.72
N ASP A 321 -18.38 -17.78 -0.18
CA ASP A 321 -18.75 -19.16 -0.42
C ASP A 321 -18.76 -19.57 -1.90
N SER A 322 -18.07 -18.79 -2.76
CA SER A 322 -18.03 -19.00 -4.21
C SER A 322 -16.60 -19.00 -4.73
N GLY A 323 -16.40 -19.41 -5.97
CA GLY A 323 -15.09 -19.46 -6.61
C GLY A 323 -14.12 -20.38 -5.85
N THR A 324 -12.92 -19.91 -5.57
CA THR A 324 -11.90 -20.63 -4.80
C THR A 324 -12.28 -20.83 -3.33
N ARG A 325 -13.32 -20.13 -2.83
CA ARG A 325 -13.85 -20.26 -1.46
C ARG A 325 -15.15 -21.07 -1.39
N ALA A 326 -15.51 -21.78 -2.48
CA ALA A 326 -16.69 -22.63 -2.51
C ALA A 326 -16.54 -23.80 -1.53
N GLU A 327 -17.67 -24.22 -0.93
CA GLU A 327 -17.72 -25.38 -0.07
C GLU A 327 -17.22 -26.65 -0.79
N GLY A 328 -16.37 -27.41 -0.12
CA GLY A 328 -15.82 -28.65 -0.65
C GLY A 328 -14.57 -28.49 -1.50
N THR A 329 -13.97 -27.30 -1.56
CA THR A 329 -12.63 -27.07 -2.14
C THR A 329 -11.57 -27.09 -1.04
N TRP A 330 -10.34 -27.48 -1.35
CA TRP A 330 -9.22 -27.38 -0.41
C TRP A 330 -8.84 -25.92 -0.15
N THR A 331 -9.02 -25.05 -1.15
CA THR A 331 -8.77 -23.63 -1.03
C THR A 331 -9.72 -22.92 -0.06
N LYS A 332 -10.96 -23.43 0.16
CA LYS A 332 -11.81 -22.96 1.26
C LYS A 332 -11.19 -23.26 2.62
N LEU A 333 -10.55 -24.40 2.78
CA LEU A 333 -9.85 -24.73 4.02
C LEU A 333 -8.61 -23.85 4.20
N LEU A 334 -7.87 -23.61 3.13
CA LEU A 334 -6.73 -22.67 3.12
C LEU A 334 -7.16 -21.27 3.53
N SER A 335 -8.26 -20.75 2.96
CA SER A 335 -8.84 -19.47 3.35
C SER A 335 -9.13 -19.37 4.87
N GLN A 336 -9.66 -20.44 5.45
CA GLN A 336 -9.91 -20.49 6.88
C GLN A 336 -8.62 -20.53 7.70
N ASP A 337 -7.64 -21.32 7.27
CA ASP A 337 -6.36 -21.43 7.98
C ASP A 337 -5.57 -20.10 7.91
N LEU A 338 -5.62 -19.39 6.77
CA LEU A 338 -5.06 -18.05 6.64
C LEU A 338 -5.74 -17.03 7.57
N ALA A 339 -7.07 -17.04 7.64
CA ALA A 339 -7.81 -16.17 8.55
C ALA A 339 -7.48 -16.41 10.03
N VAL A 340 -7.23 -17.68 10.42
CA VAL A 340 -6.76 -18.03 11.77
C VAL A 340 -5.35 -17.51 12.02
N SER A 341 -4.43 -17.71 11.07
CA SER A 341 -3.06 -17.22 11.13
C SER A 341 -3.00 -15.70 11.33
N TYR A 342 -3.89 -14.96 10.62
CA TYR A 342 -3.98 -13.52 10.83
C TYR A 342 -4.30 -13.13 12.28
N GLY A 343 -5.24 -13.85 12.92
CA GLY A 343 -5.59 -13.56 14.32
C GLY A 343 -4.42 -13.79 15.28
N GLU A 344 -3.61 -14.81 15.03
CA GLU A 344 -2.40 -15.09 15.81
C GLU A 344 -1.32 -14.01 15.60
N TYR A 345 -1.09 -13.62 14.35
CA TYR A 345 -0.17 -12.54 13.99
C TYR A 345 -0.57 -11.21 14.63
N LEU A 346 -1.84 -10.81 14.47
CA LEU A 346 -2.33 -9.53 15.01
C LEU A 346 -2.09 -9.42 16.51
N ASN A 347 -2.36 -10.49 17.26
CA ASN A 347 -2.18 -10.50 18.70
C ASN A 347 -0.71 -10.38 19.13
N GLN A 348 0.24 -10.61 18.22
CA GLN A 348 1.67 -10.46 18.46
C GLN A 348 2.19 -9.07 18.07
N LEU A 349 1.47 -8.32 17.23
CA LEU A 349 1.89 -6.97 16.81
C LEU A 349 1.92 -5.95 17.97
N GLY A 350 1.19 -6.20 19.04
CA GLY A 350 1.17 -5.32 20.21
C GLY A 350 0.47 -3.98 19.97
N LEU A 351 -0.46 -3.92 19.01
CA LEU A 351 -1.19 -2.70 18.66
C LEU A 351 -2.08 -2.21 19.81
N LYS A 352 -2.23 -0.90 19.92
CA LYS A 352 -3.04 -0.23 20.94
C LYS A 352 -3.92 0.84 20.31
N ASP A 353 -5.04 1.13 20.98
CA ASP A 353 -5.87 2.28 20.66
C ASP A 353 -5.26 3.61 21.17
N GLU A 354 -5.93 4.73 20.91
CA GLU A 354 -5.51 6.08 21.33
C GLU A 354 -5.40 6.23 22.85
N ASP A 355 -6.12 5.43 23.62
CA ASP A 355 -6.12 5.41 25.08
C ASP A 355 -4.98 4.51 25.65
N GLY A 356 -4.26 3.80 24.78
CA GLY A 356 -3.18 2.87 25.11
C GLY A 356 -3.65 1.47 25.53
N ASN A 357 -4.93 1.12 25.29
CA ASN A 357 -5.45 -0.22 25.54
C ASN A 357 -5.01 -1.17 24.43
N ALA A 358 -4.63 -2.40 24.78
CA ALA A 358 -4.27 -3.42 23.80
C ALA A 358 -5.45 -3.79 22.89
N LEU A 359 -5.17 -3.84 21.59
CA LEU A 359 -6.09 -4.31 20.57
C LEU A 359 -5.80 -5.78 20.28
N ILE A 360 -6.71 -6.67 20.64
CA ILE A 360 -6.57 -8.12 20.49
C ILE A 360 -7.79 -8.73 19.82
N LEU A 361 -7.59 -9.84 19.13
CA LEU A 361 -8.63 -10.73 18.65
C LEU A 361 -8.79 -11.91 19.61
N GLU A 362 -10.03 -12.26 19.93
CA GLU A 362 -10.37 -13.40 20.76
C GLU A 362 -10.82 -14.57 19.89
N GLN A 363 -10.27 -15.74 20.16
CA GLN A 363 -10.62 -16.96 19.44
C GLN A 363 -11.87 -17.61 20.05
N SER A 364 -12.86 -17.94 19.22
CA SER A 364 -14.06 -18.67 19.60
C SER A 364 -13.77 -20.16 19.85
N GLU A 365 -14.75 -20.90 20.40
CA GLU A 365 -14.65 -22.36 20.59
C GLU A 365 -14.44 -23.12 19.26
N ASP A 366 -14.90 -22.55 18.14
CA ASP A 366 -14.74 -23.12 16.80
C ASP A 366 -13.38 -22.74 16.14
N GLY A 367 -12.52 -22.03 16.86
CA GLY A 367 -11.18 -21.64 16.40
C GLY A 367 -11.14 -20.37 15.56
N ILE A 368 -12.26 -19.67 15.40
CA ILE A 368 -12.36 -18.45 14.56
C ILE A 368 -12.11 -17.21 15.42
N TYR A 369 -11.37 -16.26 14.89
CA TYR A 369 -11.13 -14.94 15.50
C TYR A 369 -12.21 -13.94 15.04
N ALA A 370 -13.32 -13.85 15.76
CA ALA A 370 -14.48 -13.01 15.40
C ALA A 370 -15.02 -12.17 16.57
N SER A 371 -14.17 -11.87 17.55
CA SER A 371 -14.48 -11.00 18.69
C SER A 371 -13.19 -10.41 19.26
N GLY A 372 -13.32 -9.54 20.26
CA GLY A 372 -12.21 -8.89 20.93
C GLY A 372 -12.10 -7.41 20.60
N SER A 373 -11.23 -6.69 21.33
CA SER A 373 -11.09 -5.23 21.20
C SER A 373 -10.65 -4.78 19.81
N TYR A 374 -9.87 -5.58 19.09
CA TYR A 374 -9.52 -5.26 17.70
C TYR A 374 -10.71 -5.44 16.76
N TYR A 375 -11.52 -6.49 16.95
CA TYR A 375 -12.75 -6.68 16.17
C TYR A 375 -13.71 -5.49 16.34
N ASP A 376 -13.89 -5.03 17.58
CA ASP A 376 -14.72 -3.87 17.91
C ASP A 376 -14.13 -2.59 17.30
N TYR A 377 -12.80 -2.45 17.27
CA TYR A 377 -12.11 -1.32 16.63
C TYR A 377 -12.39 -1.28 15.11
N VAL A 378 -12.30 -2.43 14.42
CA VAL A 378 -12.64 -2.53 12.99
C VAL A 378 -14.09 -2.15 12.73
N LEU A 379 -15.04 -2.66 13.53
CA LEU A 379 -16.44 -2.25 13.46
C LEU A 379 -16.61 -0.74 13.64
N GLY A 380 -15.91 -0.16 14.61
CA GLY A 380 -15.92 1.29 14.88
C GLY A 380 -15.41 2.11 13.69
N GLN A 381 -14.40 1.63 12.96
CA GLN A 381 -13.89 2.31 11.76
C GLN A 381 -14.88 2.24 10.59
N ILE A 382 -15.55 1.09 10.40
CA ILE A 382 -16.62 0.94 9.41
C ILE A 382 -17.79 1.87 9.73
N GLU A 383 -18.20 1.91 11.00
CA GLU A 383 -19.25 2.79 11.50
C GLU A 383 -18.91 4.28 11.33
N LEU A 384 -17.67 4.67 11.69
CA LEU A 384 -17.18 6.03 11.51
C LEU A 384 -17.22 6.46 10.05
N SER A 385 -16.78 5.59 9.15
CA SER A 385 -16.79 5.85 7.70
C SER A 385 -18.22 6.08 7.18
N LEU A 386 -19.17 5.24 7.57
CA LEU A 386 -20.57 5.38 7.20
C LEU A 386 -21.20 6.67 7.77
N ASN A 387 -20.92 6.98 9.04
CA ASN A 387 -21.43 8.19 9.68
C ASN A 387 -20.84 9.47 9.08
N ASN A 388 -19.58 9.44 8.67
CA ASN A 388 -18.97 10.53 7.92
C ASN A 388 -19.65 10.75 6.57
N PHE A 389 -19.91 9.65 5.84
CA PHE A 389 -20.64 9.72 4.58
C PHE A 389 -22.06 10.32 4.75
N LEU A 390 -22.80 9.89 5.78
CA LEU A 390 -24.14 10.43 6.06
C LEU A 390 -24.13 11.92 6.42
N GLU A 391 -23.06 12.39 7.07
CA GLU A 391 -22.87 13.80 7.43
C GLU A 391 -22.49 14.66 6.21
N ASP A 392 -21.63 14.14 5.33
CA ASP A 392 -21.11 14.86 4.16
C ASP A 392 -22.07 14.85 2.95
N THR A 393 -23.08 13.95 2.96
CA THR A 393 -23.94 13.70 1.80
C THR A 393 -25.27 14.46 1.89
N GLU A 394 -25.55 15.26 0.87
CA GLU A 394 -26.88 15.86 0.69
C GLU A 394 -27.82 14.87 0.00
N PHE A 395 -29.00 14.65 0.59
CA PHE A 395 -30.04 13.83 -0.01
C PHE A 395 -31.09 14.71 -0.72
N PRO A 396 -31.65 14.27 -1.89
CA PRO A 396 -31.50 12.95 -2.50
C PRO A 396 -30.10 12.68 -3.07
N TYR A 397 -29.62 11.46 -2.83
CA TYR A 397 -28.28 11.00 -3.23
C TYR A 397 -28.37 9.96 -4.33
N THR A 398 -27.58 10.13 -5.37
CA THR A 398 -27.40 9.15 -6.44
C THR A 398 -25.91 8.77 -6.50
N PRO A 399 -25.52 7.51 -6.20
CA PRO A 399 -24.13 7.10 -6.32
C PRO A 399 -23.60 7.39 -7.72
N SER A 400 -22.45 8.02 -7.82
CA SER A 400 -21.75 8.16 -9.10
C SER A 400 -21.01 6.88 -9.41
N ASN A 401 -21.27 6.27 -10.58
CA ASN A 401 -20.51 5.12 -11.08
C ASN A 401 -19.10 5.51 -11.58
N SER A 402 -18.63 6.72 -11.28
CA SER A 402 -17.30 7.15 -11.69
C SER A 402 -16.25 6.51 -10.78
N MET A 403 -15.62 5.46 -11.26
CA MET A 403 -14.47 4.82 -10.61
C MET A 403 -13.21 5.71 -10.56
N MET A 404 -13.27 6.91 -11.11
CA MET A 404 -12.25 7.94 -11.01
C MET A 404 -12.93 9.22 -10.56
N ALA A 405 -12.88 9.50 -9.27
CA ALA A 405 -13.02 10.87 -8.83
C ALA A 405 -11.91 11.68 -9.51
N ASP A 406 -12.29 12.80 -10.15
CA ASP A 406 -11.39 13.75 -10.83
C ASP A 406 -10.12 13.99 -10.00
N GLY A 407 -8.95 13.64 -10.54
CA GLY A 407 -7.67 13.88 -9.91
C GLY A 407 -6.61 12.78 -10.15
N GLY A 408 -6.83 11.86 -11.08
CA GLY A 408 -5.77 10.98 -11.52
C GLY A 408 -4.62 11.84 -12.05
N PHE A 409 -3.41 11.67 -11.49
CA PHE A 409 -2.19 12.15 -12.14
C PHE A 409 -2.25 11.62 -13.57
N GLY A 410 -2.39 12.54 -14.54
CA GLY A 410 -2.55 12.14 -15.94
C GLY A 410 -1.46 11.14 -16.33
N PRO A 411 -1.74 10.20 -17.24
CA PRO A 411 -0.71 9.34 -17.76
C PRO A 411 0.45 10.23 -18.26
N PRO A 412 1.71 9.80 -18.05
CA PRO A 412 2.84 10.52 -18.61
C PRO A 412 2.56 10.72 -20.11
N PRO A 413 2.81 11.89 -20.70
CA PRO A 413 2.56 12.10 -22.09
C PRO A 413 3.42 11.12 -22.90
N ASP A 414 2.74 10.29 -23.67
CA ASP A 414 3.25 9.30 -24.62
C ASP A 414 4.15 8.18 -24.06
N GLY A 415 3.50 7.12 -23.66
CA GLY A 415 3.72 5.72 -23.95
C GLY A 415 5.13 5.18 -24.10
N GLY A 416 5.70 4.68 -23.04
CA GLY A 416 6.67 3.61 -23.09
C GLY A 416 6.03 2.34 -22.54
N ALA A 417 5.16 1.70 -23.28
CA ALA A 417 4.68 0.36 -22.96
C ALA A 417 5.77 -0.65 -23.33
N GLY A 418 6.60 -1.01 -22.37
CA GLY A 418 7.49 -2.15 -22.40
C GLY A 418 7.25 -3.01 -21.16
N GLY A 419 6.04 -3.51 -21.02
CA GLY A 419 5.77 -4.63 -20.12
C GLY A 419 5.96 -5.94 -20.86
N PRO A 420 6.12 -7.09 -20.16
CA PRO A 420 5.96 -8.39 -20.78
C PRO A 420 4.65 -8.39 -21.57
N PRO A 421 4.54 -9.13 -22.70
CA PRO A 421 3.33 -9.14 -23.48
C PRO A 421 2.18 -9.53 -22.55
N ASP A 422 1.42 -8.52 -22.17
CA ASP A 422 0.24 -8.69 -21.35
C ASP A 422 -0.80 -9.35 -22.24
N ASP A 423 -1.05 -10.64 -22.05
CA ASP A 423 -2.24 -11.33 -22.57
C ASP A 423 -3.49 -10.85 -21.83
N GLY A 424 -3.33 -9.98 -20.83
CA GLY A 424 -4.38 -9.31 -20.12
C GLY A 424 -5.00 -8.22 -20.97
N GLY A 425 -6.22 -8.43 -21.43
CA GLY A 425 -7.08 -7.34 -21.88
C GLY A 425 -7.18 -6.28 -20.77
N PRO A 426 -7.73 -5.09 -21.07
CA PRO A 426 -7.84 -4.00 -20.10
C PRO A 426 -8.38 -4.55 -18.78
N MET A 427 -7.67 -4.23 -17.69
CA MET A 427 -8.00 -4.73 -16.35
C MET A 427 -9.52 -4.59 -16.12
N PRO A 428 -10.23 -5.64 -15.75
CA PRO A 428 -11.70 -5.64 -15.72
C PRO A 428 -12.32 -4.50 -14.92
N TRP A 429 -11.60 -3.96 -13.94
CA TRP A 429 -12.04 -2.81 -13.16
C TRP A 429 -11.90 -1.45 -13.87
N LEU A 430 -11.12 -1.36 -14.96
CA LEU A 430 -10.96 -0.13 -15.75
C LEU A 430 -12.04 0.07 -16.82
N THR A 431 -12.85 -0.95 -17.12
CA THR A 431 -13.84 -0.93 -18.20
C THR A 431 -15.28 -1.18 -17.75
N GLY A 432 -15.55 -1.17 -16.46
CA GLY A 432 -16.89 -1.40 -15.91
C GLY A 432 -17.85 -0.23 -16.17
N GLU A 433 -18.28 -0.02 -17.41
CA GLU A 433 -19.59 0.56 -17.67
C GLU A 433 -20.62 -0.51 -17.28
N SER A 434 -21.08 -0.50 -16.04
CA SER A 434 -22.27 -1.26 -15.69
C SER A 434 -23.49 -0.46 -16.16
N ASP A 435 -24.25 -1.01 -17.08
CA ASP A 435 -25.61 -0.54 -17.49
C ASP A 435 -26.65 -0.70 -16.35
N THR A 436 -26.23 -0.59 -15.07
CA THR A 436 -27.17 -0.56 -13.96
C THR A 436 -27.75 0.86 -13.86
N GLU A 437 -29.08 0.97 -13.98
CA GLU A 437 -29.79 2.22 -13.69
C GLU A 437 -29.34 2.71 -12.31
N SER A 438 -28.80 3.94 -12.22
CA SER A 438 -28.36 4.52 -10.95
C SER A 438 -29.59 4.72 -10.06
N VAL A 439 -29.60 4.08 -8.90
CA VAL A 439 -30.64 4.22 -7.89
C VAL A 439 -30.44 5.56 -7.18
N THR A 440 -31.51 6.37 -7.08
CA THR A 440 -31.52 7.58 -6.26
C THR A 440 -32.16 7.28 -4.93
N TYR A 441 -31.48 7.61 -3.85
CA TYR A 441 -31.97 7.51 -2.48
C TYR A 441 -32.50 8.86 -2.04
N GLU A 442 -33.79 8.94 -1.72
CA GLU A 442 -34.47 10.20 -1.36
C GLU A 442 -34.06 10.67 0.06
N THR A 443 -33.76 9.73 0.94
CA THR A 443 -33.42 9.98 2.35
C THR A 443 -32.25 9.12 2.81
N PRO A 444 -31.56 9.49 3.92
CA PRO A 444 -30.60 8.61 4.59
C PRO A 444 -31.19 7.23 4.95
N GLU A 445 -32.45 7.20 5.40
CA GLU A 445 -33.14 5.95 5.73
C GLU A 445 -33.29 5.03 4.53
N ASP A 446 -33.59 5.57 3.32
CA ASP A 446 -33.68 4.77 2.10
C ASP A 446 -32.31 4.16 1.75
N TYR A 447 -31.24 4.92 1.92
CA TYR A 447 -29.88 4.43 1.73
C TYR A 447 -29.51 3.31 2.71
N ILE A 448 -29.76 3.51 4.01
CA ILE A 448 -29.52 2.48 5.02
C ILE A 448 -30.38 1.23 4.80
N ASN A 449 -31.61 1.39 4.35
CA ASN A 449 -32.48 0.25 4.01
C ASN A 449 -31.88 -0.56 2.84
N SER A 450 -31.22 0.07 1.88
CA SER A 450 -30.55 -0.65 0.79
C SER A 450 -29.33 -1.43 1.28
N LEU A 451 -28.60 -0.94 2.28
CA LEU A 451 -27.51 -1.67 2.92
C LEU A 451 -27.99 -2.91 3.68
N ASN A 452 -29.26 -2.93 4.09
CA ASN A 452 -29.88 -4.00 4.86
C ASN A 452 -30.79 -4.92 4.01
N GLU A 453 -30.72 -4.87 2.68
CA GLU A 453 -31.65 -5.60 1.81
C GLU A 453 -31.56 -7.13 2.00
N ASP A 454 -30.36 -7.66 2.07
CA ASP A 454 -30.14 -9.11 2.23
C ASP A 454 -30.04 -9.53 3.70
N GLU A 455 -29.46 -8.72 4.55
CA GLU A 455 -29.23 -8.98 5.96
C GLU A 455 -29.19 -7.64 6.72
N THR A 456 -29.85 -7.57 7.88
CA THR A 456 -29.79 -6.39 8.75
C THR A 456 -28.48 -6.35 9.51
N TRP A 457 -27.61 -5.39 9.18
CA TRP A 457 -26.31 -5.21 9.81
C TRP A 457 -25.99 -3.76 10.14
N VAL A 458 -26.81 -2.83 9.70
CA VAL A 458 -26.75 -1.40 10.06
C VAL A 458 -28.03 -1.02 10.78
N GLU A 459 -27.94 -0.57 12.01
CA GLU A 459 -29.02 0.04 12.78
C GLU A 459 -28.96 1.56 12.58
N TYR A 460 -30.09 2.21 12.29
CA TYR A 460 -30.14 3.66 12.05
C TYR A 460 -31.07 4.36 13.02
N ASP A 461 -30.57 5.38 13.71
CA ASP A 461 -31.34 6.26 14.56
C ASP A 461 -31.71 7.56 13.81
N ALA A 462 -32.90 7.62 13.26
CA ALA A 462 -33.41 8.78 12.55
C ALA A 462 -33.51 10.07 13.43
N ALA A 463 -33.49 9.95 14.75
CA ALA A 463 -33.53 11.10 15.64
C ALA A 463 -32.18 11.81 15.79
N THR A 464 -31.10 11.02 15.72
CA THR A 464 -29.70 11.51 15.79
C THR A 464 -29.02 11.58 14.43
N GLY A 465 -29.57 10.91 13.40
CA GLY A 465 -28.96 10.77 12.07
C GLY A 465 -27.72 9.88 12.07
N LYS A 466 -27.56 9.01 13.07
CA LYS A 466 -26.39 8.13 13.21
C LYS A 466 -26.74 6.67 12.91
N ALA A 467 -25.79 6.00 12.28
CA ALA A 467 -25.79 4.57 12.02
C ALA A 467 -24.90 3.84 13.02
N HIS A 468 -25.27 2.61 13.35
CA HIS A 468 -24.48 1.66 14.14
C HIS A 468 -24.27 0.38 13.33
N VAL A 469 -23.02 -0.04 13.19
CA VAL A 469 -22.60 -1.21 12.41
C VAL A 469 -22.41 -2.42 13.34
N THR A 470 -23.02 -3.56 12.99
CA THR A 470 -23.07 -4.73 13.88
C THR A 470 -22.30 -5.95 13.38
N SER A 471 -21.82 -5.95 12.10
CA SER A 471 -21.23 -7.15 11.51
C SER A 471 -20.18 -6.84 10.44
N ILE A 472 -18.93 -7.24 10.68
CA ILE A 472 -17.86 -7.24 9.65
C ILE A 472 -18.21 -8.22 8.54
N ALA A 473 -18.76 -9.39 8.87
CA ALA A 473 -19.12 -10.42 7.90
C ALA A 473 -20.17 -9.94 6.89
N ALA A 474 -21.19 -9.22 7.34
CA ALA A 474 -22.22 -8.66 6.48
C ALA A 474 -21.65 -7.50 5.65
N PHE A 475 -20.84 -6.63 6.24
CA PHE A 475 -20.12 -5.58 5.51
C PHE A 475 -19.26 -6.18 4.39
N ALA A 476 -18.46 -7.23 4.69
CA ALA A 476 -17.63 -7.90 3.70
C ALA A 476 -18.48 -8.48 2.54
N ARG A 477 -19.58 -9.16 2.84
CA ARG A 477 -20.44 -9.75 1.79
C ARG A 477 -21.13 -8.72 0.91
N GLN A 478 -21.47 -7.55 1.44
CA GLN A 478 -22.34 -6.60 0.75
C GLN A 478 -21.59 -5.39 0.20
N GLN A 479 -20.52 -4.94 0.85
CA GLN A 479 -19.83 -3.71 0.51
C GLN A 479 -18.35 -3.89 0.14
N LYS A 480 -17.66 -4.86 0.77
CA LYS A 480 -16.22 -5.10 0.57
C LYS A 480 -15.97 -6.55 0.15
N THR A 481 -16.55 -6.94 -0.99
CA THR A 481 -16.46 -8.31 -1.49
C THR A 481 -15.03 -8.65 -1.91
N ALA A 482 -14.53 -9.83 -1.52
CA ALA A 482 -13.25 -10.33 -1.97
C ALA A 482 -13.22 -10.52 -3.49
N SER A 483 -12.43 -9.72 -4.18
CA SER A 483 -12.30 -9.73 -5.65
C SER A 483 -11.24 -10.71 -6.17
N LYS A 484 -10.24 -11.01 -5.34
CA LYS A 484 -9.15 -11.93 -5.67
C LYS A 484 -9.44 -13.35 -5.20
N ASN A 485 -8.80 -14.34 -5.81
CA ASN A 485 -8.83 -15.73 -5.37
C ASN A 485 -8.17 -15.91 -3.99
N VAL A 486 -8.28 -17.09 -3.40
CA VAL A 486 -7.44 -17.48 -2.26
C VAL A 486 -5.98 -17.48 -2.71
N ALA A 487 -5.09 -17.03 -1.84
CA ALA A 487 -3.74 -16.60 -2.17
C ALA A 487 -3.80 -15.31 -3.03
N ALA A 488 -4.33 -14.24 -2.42
CA ALA A 488 -4.69 -13.00 -3.10
C ALA A 488 -3.48 -12.19 -3.59
N PHE A 489 -2.33 -12.38 -2.96
CA PHE A 489 -1.06 -11.69 -3.23
C PHE A 489 0.06 -12.64 -3.63
N ASP A 490 0.29 -13.69 -2.85
CA ASP A 490 1.21 -14.76 -3.24
C ASP A 490 0.42 -15.91 -3.90
N ASP A 491 -0.01 -15.65 -5.15
CA ASP A 491 -0.83 -16.57 -5.92
C ASP A 491 -0.19 -17.94 -6.10
N LEU A 492 -0.99 -19.00 -5.93
CA LEU A 492 -0.55 -20.39 -6.02
C LEU A 492 0.22 -20.70 -7.33
N ASP A 493 -0.14 -20.01 -8.41
CA ASP A 493 0.50 -20.13 -9.73
C ASP A 493 1.49 -18.97 -10.03
N ARG A 494 1.77 -18.11 -9.03
CA ARG A 494 2.64 -16.92 -9.12
C ARG A 494 2.20 -15.90 -10.17
N GLY A 495 0.90 -15.71 -10.32
CA GLY A 495 0.30 -14.85 -11.35
C GLY A 495 0.02 -13.42 -10.91
N GLN A 496 0.15 -13.10 -9.61
CA GLN A 496 -0.11 -11.77 -9.09
C GLN A 496 1.07 -10.81 -9.28
N ALA A 497 0.78 -9.52 -9.29
CA ALA A 497 1.78 -8.46 -9.40
C ALA A 497 2.89 -8.60 -8.35
N GLU A 498 2.51 -8.99 -7.15
CA GLU A 498 3.38 -9.15 -5.99
C GLU A 498 4.39 -10.28 -6.18
N ASN A 499 4.01 -11.38 -6.84
CA ASN A 499 4.97 -12.43 -7.19
C ASN A 499 6.11 -11.91 -8.08
N TYR A 500 5.79 -11.00 -9.02
CA TYR A 500 6.80 -10.36 -9.89
C TYR A 500 7.65 -9.33 -9.13
N VAL A 501 7.13 -8.71 -8.07
CA VAL A 501 7.91 -7.82 -7.20
C VAL A 501 9.07 -8.56 -6.55
N PHE A 502 8.88 -9.83 -6.18
CA PHE A 502 9.91 -10.65 -5.54
C PHE A 502 10.69 -11.52 -6.52
N GLY A 503 10.45 -11.40 -7.82
CA GLY A 503 11.30 -11.98 -8.84
C GLY A 503 12.78 -11.56 -8.69
N ASP A 504 13.68 -12.35 -9.26
CA ASP A 504 15.14 -12.12 -9.25
C ASP A 504 15.72 -12.22 -10.67
N SER A 505 17.03 -12.15 -10.81
CA SER A 505 17.72 -12.25 -12.11
C SER A 505 17.57 -13.61 -12.81
N GLN A 506 17.03 -14.62 -12.14
CA GLN A 506 16.86 -15.98 -12.65
C GLN A 506 15.39 -16.38 -12.81
N ASN A 507 14.50 -15.79 -12.01
CA ASN A 507 13.08 -16.11 -11.99
C ASN A 507 12.24 -14.82 -11.99
N ASP A 508 11.41 -14.65 -12.99
CA ASP A 508 10.58 -13.46 -13.15
C ASP A 508 9.56 -13.27 -12.01
N ALA A 509 9.07 -14.36 -11.42
CA ALA A 509 8.10 -14.36 -10.35
C ALA A 509 8.41 -15.45 -9.33
N LEU A 510 8.40 -15.12 -8.05
CA LEU A 510 8.69 -16.01 -6.94
C LEU A 510 7.54 -16.03 -5.93
N HIS A 511 7.41 -17.13 -5.19
CA HIS A 511 6.69 -17.14 -3.94
C HIS A 511 7.50 -16.41 -2.87
N PHE A 512 6.84 -15.67 -2.02
CA PHE A 512 7.49 -14.82 -1.04
C PHE A 512 6.89 -14.93 0.37
N ASP A 513 5.65 -15.40 0.49
CA ASP A 513 4.93 -15.48 1.76
C ASP A 513 5.40 -16.71 2.57
N ALA A 514 6.20 -16.44 3.60
CA ALA A 514 6.75 -17.47 4.48
C ALA A 514 5.67 -18.12 5.35
N MET A 515 4.59 -17.40 5.69
CA MET A 515 3.49 -17.91 6.48
C MET A 515 2.61 -18.84 5.64
N MET A 516 2.29 -18.45 4.41
CA MET A 516 1.62 -19.34 3.44
C MET A 516 2.41 -20.65 3.27
N ALA A 517 3.74 -20.55 3.11
CA ALA A 517 4.62 -21.72 3.03
C ALA A 517 4.50 -22.65 4.25
N ALA A 518 4.42 -22.08 5.45
CA ALA A 518 4.25 -22.84 6.70
C ALA A 518 2.87 -23.50 6.78
N ILE A 519 1.80 -22.75 6.46
CA ILE A 519 0.41 -23.27 6.48
C ILE A 519 0.24 -24.43 5.50
N LEU A 520 0.77 -24.31 4.28
CA LEU A 520 0.73 -25.36 3.27
C LEU A 520 1.46 -26.62 3.72
N GLU A 521 2.64 -26.48 4.35
CA GLU A 521 3.41 -27.61 4.89
C GLU A 521 2.69 -28.30 6.04
N GLU A 522 2.22 -27.53 7.03
CA GLU A 522 1.55 -28.08 8.21
C GLU A 522 0.22 -28.75 7.89
N ASN A 523 -0.51 -28.25 6.91
CA ASN A 523 -1.84 -28.74 6.55
C ASN A 523 -1.85 -29.64 5.31
N GLN A 524 -0.69 -30.03 4.76
CA GLN A 524 -0.58 -30.84 3.55
C GLN A 524 -1.43 -32.13 3.61
N GLU A 525 -1.45 -32.83 4.74
CA GLU A 525 -2.23 -34.06 4.91
C GLU A 525 -3.75 -33.78 4.85
N LYS A 526 -4.21 -32.65 5.40
CA LYS A 526 -5.58 -32.17 5.36
C LYS A 526 -6.02 -31.81 3.93
N TYR A 527 -5.19 -31.06 3.19
CA TYR A 527 -5.48 -30.64 1.83
C TYR A 527 -5.39 -31.79 0.82
N SER A 528 -4.50 -32.78 1.03
CA SER A 528 -4.34 -33.95 0.17
C SER A 528 -5.56 -34.86 0.11
N GLN A 529 -6.59 -34.62 0.93
CA GLN A 529 -7.89 -35.32 0.84
C GLN A 529 -8.72 -34.84 -0.35
N TYR A 530 -8.36 -33.72 -0.95
CA TYR A 530 -9.03 -33.13 -2.10
C TYR A 530 -8.28 -33.45 -3.38
N SER A 531 -9.00 -33.81 -4.44
CA SER A 531 -8.40 -34.29 -5.69
C SER A 531 -7.77 -33.20 -6.56
N ASP A 532 -8.06 -31.97 -6.28
CA ASP A 532 -7.57 -30.73 -6.93
C ASP A 532 -6.40 -30.09 -6.17
N PHE A 533 -5.97 -30.63 -5.03
CA PHE A 533 -4.76 -30.20 -4.36
C PHE A 533 -3.53 -30.80 -5.05
N ASP A 534 -2.58 -29.94 -5.45
CA ASP A 534 -1.28 -30.37 -5.97
C ASP A 534 -0.22 -30.24 -4.84
N PRO A 535 0.40 -31.35 -4.42
CA PRO A 535 1.49 -31.31 -3.44
C PRO A 535 2.71 -30.49 -3.89
N GLN A 536 2.80 -30.16 -5.17
CA GLN A 536 3.87 -29.32 -5.71
C GLN A 536 3.85 -27.91 -5.11
N TYR A 537 2.67 -27.37 -4.78
CA TYR A 537 2.55 -26.08 -4.10
C TYR A 537 3.43 -26.01 -2.83
N VAL A 538 3.38 -27.04 -2.00
CA VAL A 538 4.21 -27.08 -0.76
C VAL A 538 5.70 -27.00 -1.10
N THR A 539 6.13 -27.70 -2.14
CA THR A 539 7.54 -27.71 -2.55
C THR A 539 7.97 -26.35 -3.11
N ASP A 540 7.14 -25.76 -3.97
CA ASP A 540 7.45 -24.50 -4.65
C ASP A 540 7.57 -23.36 -3.64
N TYR A 541 6.62 -23.20 -2.71
CA TYR A 541 6.71 -22.18 -1.66
C TYR A 541 7.95 -22.37 -0.76
N GLN A 542 8.31 -23.60 -0.41
CA GLN A 542 9.50 -23.88 0.40
C GLN A 542 10.81 -23.61 -0.35
N GLU A 543 10.87 -23.85 -1.66
CA GLU A 543 12.04 -23.61 -2.49
C GLU A 543 12.29 -22.11 -2.68
N TYR A 544 11.27 -21.35 -3.05
CA TYR A 544 11.41 -19.95 -3.41
C TYR A 544 11.69 -19.02 -2.23
N LYS A 545 11.21 -19.32 -1.02
CA LYS A 545 11.54 -18.51 0.16
C LYS A 545 13.03 -18.47 0.50
N THR A 546 13.82 -19.39 -0.05
CA THR A 546 15.28 -19.46 0.12
C THR A 546 16.06 -18.93 -1.07
N SER A 547 15.39 -18.38 -2.10
CA SER A 547 16.04 -17.74 -3.23
C SER A 547 16.81 -16.50 -2.77
N VAL A 548 18.02 -16.34 -3.29
CA VAL A 548 18.94 -15.24 -2.93
C VAL A 548 19.23 -14.45 -4.20
N ASP A 549 19.11 -13.13 -4.13
CA ASP A 549 19.41 -12.23 -5.23
C ASP A 549 20.92 -12.05 -5.46
N ASP A 550 21.31 -11.24 -6.45
CA ASP A 550 22.70 -11.00 -6.82
C ASP A 550 23.49 -10.23 -5.73
N TRP A 551 22.82 -9.62 -4.74
CA TRP A 551 23.41 -8.91 -3.60
C TRP A 551 23.45 -9.73 -2.32
N GLY A 552 22.94 -10.96 -2.35
CA GLY A 552 22.98 -11.90 -1.24
C GLY A 552 21.78 -11.80 -0.30
N SER A 553 20.75 -11.02 -0.64
CA SER A 553 19.51 -10.95 0.12
C SER A 553 18.55 -12.06 -0.28
N ASP A 554 18.06 -12.80 0.71
CA ASP A 554 16.98 -13.76 0.50
C ASP A 554 15.61 -13.09 0.30
N SER A 555 14.62 -13.87 -0.08
CA SER A 555 13.27 -13.40 -0.32
C SER A 555 12.67 -12.72 0.91
N LEU A 556 12.91 -13.24 2.10
CA LEU A 556 12.44 -12.68 3.37
C LEU A 556 13.07 -11.30 3.65
N THR A 557 14.37 -11.16 3.46
CA THR A 557 15.08 -9.88 3.61
C THR A 557 14.51 -8.83 2.66
N ARG A 558 14.30 -9.19 1.37
CA ARG A 558 13.72 -8.27 0.38
C ARG A 558 12.27 -7.91 0.71
N GLN A 559 11.50 -8.84 1.28
CA GLN A 559 10.16 -8.60 1.76
C GLN A 559 10.17 -7.60 2.94
N ASN A 560 11.06 -7.78 3.91
CA ASN A 560 11.25 -6.85 5.03
C ASN A 560 11.61 -5.44 4.56
N MET A 561 12.42 -5.31 3.51
CA MET A 561 12.73 -4.01 2.89
C MET A 561 11.51 -3.34 2.23
N TYR A 562 10.46 -4.10 1.90
CA TYR A 562 9.21 -3.59 1.32
C TYR A 562 8.03 -3.59 2.30
N ASN A 563 8.30 -3.82 3.58
CA ASN A 563 7.30 -3.84 4.64
C ASN A 563 7.50 -2.68 5.62
N PRO A 564 6.63 -1.63 5.62
CA PRO A 564 6.76 -0.55 6.58
C PRO A 564 6.61 -1.02 8.04
N MET A 565 5.80 -2.07 8.30
CA MET A 565 5.62 -2.63 9.64
C MET A 565 6.89 -3.23 10.22
N TYR A 566 7.82 -3.70 9.36
CA TYR A 566 9.12 -4.20 9.77
C TYR A 566 9.93 -3.18 10.60
N PHE A 567 9.80 -1.91 10.26
CA PHE A 567 10.49 -0.82 10.94
C PHE A 567 9.72 -0.23 12.12
N LEU A 568 8.42 -0.53 12.24
CA LEU A 568 7.49 0.12 13.15
C LEU A 568 7.06 -0.74 14.34
N SER A 569 6.94 -2.05 14.18
CA SER A 569 6.39 -2.95 15.19
C SER A 569 7.47 -3.80 15.87
N ASP A 570 7.42 -3.88 17.19
CA ASP A 570 8.31 -4.73 18.02
C ASP A 570 8.20 -6.24 17.68
N TYR A 571 7.23 -6.62 16.87
CA TYR A 571 7.12 -7.98 16.33
C TYR A 571 8.31 -8.33 15.42
N TYR A 572 8.88 -7.34 14.75
CA TYR A 572 9.98 -7.51 13.79
C TYR A 572 11.33 -7.09 14.36
N ASP A 573 12.37 -7.78 13.96
CA ASP A 573 13.76 -7.48 14.38
C ASP A 573 14.24 -6.10 13.89
N GLY A 574 13.59 -5.52 12.89
CA GLY A 574 13.93 -4.21 12.32
C GLY A 574 13.27 -3.02 13.01
N CYS A 575 12.46 -3.23 14.04
CA CYS A 575 11.82 -2.13 14.77
C CYS A 575 12.88 -1.17 15.32
N GLY A 576 12.71 0.13 14.99
CA GLY A 576 13.64 1.18 15.45
C GLY A 576 14.99 1.22 14.72
N SER A 577 15.21 0.41 13.66
CA SER A 577 16.45 0.40 12.86
C SER A 577 16.47 1.43 11.72
N SER A 578 15.52 2.37 11.68
CA SER A 578 15.37 3.36 10.62
C SER A 578 14.90 4.71 11.15
N HIS A 579 15.05 5.76 10.34
CA HIS A 579 14.40 7.04 10.57
C HIS A 579 13.01 7.05 9.92
N VAL A 580 11.97 7.17 10.75
CA VAL A 580 10.57 7.21 10.30
C VAL A 580 10.16 8.65 10.03
N ALA A 581 9.47 8.91 8.92
CA ALA A 581 8.93 10.22 8.60
C ALA A 581 8.00 10.75 9.71
N SER A 582 8.04 12.07 9.95
CA SER A 582 7.26 12.69 11.04
C SER A 582 5.77 12.83 10.71
N HIS A 583 5.40 12.93 9.42
CA HIS A 583 4.05 13.27 9.00
C HIS A 583 3.46 12.19 8.10
N TRP A 584 2.26 11.73 8.45
CA TRP A 584 1.60 10.64 7.72
C TRP A 584 0.15 10.95 7.41
N ARG A 585 -0.23 10.63 6.18
CA ARG A 585 -1.62 10.67 5.74
C ARG A 585 -1.95 9.40 4.98
N ILE A 586 -2.88 8.58 5.51
CA ILE A 586 -3.26 7.28 4.96
C ILE A 586 -4.75 7.29 4.72
N HIS A 587 -5.16 7.30 3.47
CA HIS A 587 -6.56 7.30 3.08
C HIS A 587 -6.91 6.08 2.25
N THR A 588 -8.07 5.49 2.52
CA THR A 588 -8.53 4.32 1.77
C THR A 588 -10.03 4.37 1.47
N GLY A 589 -10.38 3.96 0.25
CA GLY A 589 -11.78 3.68 -0.07
C GLY A 589 -12.21 2.40 0.64
N ILE A 590 -13.20 2.51 1.54
CA ILE A 590 -13.51 1.39 2.45
C ILE A 590 -14.05 0.16 1.74
N THR A 591 -14.62 0.34 0.52
CA THR A 591 -15.21 -0.75 -0.27
C THR A 591 -14.23 -1.40 -1.25
N GLN A 592 -12.95 -0.98 -1.27
CA GLN A 592 -11.97 -1.59 -2.14
C GLN A 592 -11.83 -3.10 -1.88
N GLY A 593 -11.76 -3.89 -2.95
CA GLY A 593 -11.55 -5.33 -2.89
C GLY A 593 -10.09 -5.78 -3.10
N ASP A 594 -9.16 -4.84 -3.25
CA ASP A 594 -7.76 -5.12 -3.59
C ASP A 594 -6.90 -5.47 -2.39
N THR A 595 -7.18 -4.85 -1.22
CA THR A 595 -6.50 -5.16 0.03
C THR A 595 -7.44 -5.13 1.23
N ALA A 596 -7.02 -5.74 2.32
CA ALA A 596 -7.76 -5.73 3.58
C ALA A 596 -7.68 -4.34 4.24
N LEU A 597 -8.79 -3.84 4.77
CA LEU A 597 -8.84 -2.61 5.58
C LEU A 597 -7.85 -2.66 6.75
N THR A 598 -7.63 -3.86 7.29
CA THR A 598 -6.76 -4.09 8.44
C THR A 598 -5.27 -3.84 8.15
N VAL A 599 -4.82 -3.94 6.90
CA VAL A 599 -3.44 -3.62 6.52
C VAL A 599 -3.17 -2.12 6.72
N GLU A 600 -4.06 -1.28 6.22
CA GLU A 600 -3.92 0.18 6.34
C GLU A 600 -4.14 0.66 7.79
N MET A 601 -5.09 0.02 8.50
CA MET A 601 -5.35 0.30 9.93
C MET A 601 -4.15 -0.05 10.81
N ASN A 602 -3.53 -1.22 10.59
CA ASN A 602 -2.36 -1.64 11.36
C ASN A 602 -1.18 -0.70 11.14
N LEU A 603 -0.97 -0.26 9.90
CA LEU A 603 0.06 0.74 9.59
C LEU A 603 -0.20 2.05 10.34
N ALA A 604 -1.43 2.55 10.31
CA ALA A 604 -1.79 3.78 11.02
C ALA A 604 -1.61 3.65 12.54
N LEU A 605 -2.05 2.53 13.13
CA LEU A 605 -1.90 2.25 14.57
C LEU A 605 -0.43 2.12 15.00
N ALA A 606 0.40 1.47 14.18
CA ALA A 606 1.83 1.35 14.47
C ALA A 606 2.54 2.72 14.41
N LEU A 607 2.19 3.55 13.43
CA LEU A 607 2.71 4.91 13.31
C LEU A 607 2.28 5.80 14.49
N GLN A 608 1.03 5.72 14.94
CA GLN A 608 0.53 6.45 16.11
C GLN A 608 1.27 6.08 17.41
N GLN A 609 1.84 4.88 17.48
CA GLN A 609 2.64 4.43 18.62
C GLN A 609 4.13 4.79 18.51
N ASN A 610 4.59 5.21 17.34
CA ASN A 610 5.98 5.56 17.10
C ASN A 610 6.29 6.97 17.60
N SER A 611 7.26 7.10 18.51
CA SER A 611 7.59 8.37 19.18
C SER A 611 8.27 9.42 18.28
N SER A 612 8.71 9.04 17.07
CA SER A 612 9.28 9.96 16.08
C SER A 612 8.24 10.53 15.12
N VAL A 613 7.00 10.05 15.18
CA VAL A 613 5.89 10.52 14.35
C VAL A 613 5.14 11.62 15.08
N ASP A 614 5.01 12.77 14.44
CA ASP A 614 4.34 13.96 14.99
C ASP A 614 2.82 13.89 14.78
N ASP A 615 2.37 13.42 13.60
CA ASP A 615 0.95 13.28 13.29
C ASP A 615 0.67 12.14 12.31
N VAL A 616 -0.51 11.51 12.47
CA VAL A 616 -1.05 10.48 11.57
C VAL A 616 -2.51 10.79 11.29
N GLU A 617 -2.81 11.16 10.05
CA GLU A 617 -4.20 11.22 9.57
C GLU A 617 -4.56 9.88 8.91
N PHE A 618 -5.43 9.10 9.53
CA PHE A 618 -5.99 7.88 8.96
C PHE A 618 -7.46 8.08 8.63
N GLN A 619 -7.86 7.77 7.40
CA GLN A 619 -9.25 7.95 6.98
C GLN A 619 -9.73 6.83 6.05
N THR A 620 -10.89 6.28 6.39
CA THR A 620 -11.66 5.39 5.51
C THR A 620 -12.78 6.18 4.85
N VAL A 621 -12.93 6.05 3.54
CA VAL A 621 -13.92 6.82 2.78
C VAL A 621 -15.01 5.91 2.25
N TRP A 622 -16.24 6.12 2.76
CA TRP A 622 -17.40 5.32 2.38
C TRP A 622 -17.81 5.55 0.92
N GLY A 623 -18.23 4.48 0.27
CA GLY A 623 -18.69 4.52 -1.13
C GLY A 623 -17.57 4.67 -2.17
N GLN A 624 -16.31 4.68 -1.73
CA GLN A 624 -15.16 4.70 -2.62
C GLN A 624 -14.41 3.36 -2.58
N GLY A 625 -13.95 2.93 -3.76
CA GLY A 625 -13.15 1.72 -3.96
C GLY A 625 -11.64 2.02 -3.94
N HIS A 626 -10.90 1.32 -4.80
CA HIS A 626 -9.44 1.46 -4.92
C HIS A 626 -9.07 2.73 -5.71
N THR A 627 -9.13 3.88 -5.03
CA THR A 627 -8.93 5.21 -5.63
C THR A 627 -8.11 6.10 -4.69
N MET A 628 -7.76 7.30 -5.16
CA MET A 628 -7.25 8.37 -4.28
C MET A 628 -8.41 8.92 -3.42
N ALA A 629 -8.77 8.13 -2.42
CA ALA A 629 -9.99 8.32 -1.65
C ALA A 629 -9.94 9.59 -0.77
N GLU A 630 -10.92 10.46 -0.94
CA GLU A 630 -11.09 11.69 -0.15
C GLU A 630 -12.55 11.86 0.24
N ARG A 631 -12.83 12.34 1.46
CA ARG A 631 -14.19 12.66 1.88
C ARG A 631 -14.77 13.82 1.06
N THR A 632 -13.96 14.84 0.83
CA THR A 632 -14.33 16.03 0.07
C THR A 632 -13.12 16.58 -0.69
N GLY A 633 -13.35 17.33 -1.78
CA GLY A 633 -12.27 17.91 -2.56
C GLY A 633 -11.58 16.92 -3.48
N SER A 634 -10.33 17.17 -3.81
CA SER A 634 -9.49 16.29 -4.62
C SER A 634 -8.23 15.89 -3.86
N GLY A 635 -7.66 14.72 -4.19
CA GLY A 635 -6.42 14.23 -3.59
C GLY A 635 -5.29 15.28 -3.70
N GLU A 636 -5.10 15.87 -4.88
CA GLU A 636 -4.08 16.89 -5.10
C GLU A 636 -4.26 18.13 -4.20
N THR A 637 -5.48 18.70 -4.17
CA THR A 637 -5.75 19.90 -3.38
C THR A 637 -5.57 19.62 -1.88
N ASN A 638 -6.08 18.49 -1.41
CA ASN A 638 -6.01 18.12 0.01
C ASN A 638 -4.58 17.80 0.43
N PHE A 639 -3.80 17.15 -0.45
CA PHE A 639 -2.38 16.91 -0.21
C PHE A 639 -1.59 18.22 -0.06
N ILE A 640 -1.80 19.21 -0.95
CA ILE A 640 -1.14 20.52 -0.86
C ILE A 640 -1.49 21.22 0.45
N VAL A 641 -2.75 21.17 0.88
CA VAL A 641 -3.19 21.74 2.16
C VAL A 641 -2.54 21.04 3.33
N TRP A 642 -2.53 19.69 3.33
CA TRP A 642 -1.91 18.89 4.38
C TRP A 642 -0.41 19.19 4.54
N VAL A 643 0.35 19.26 3.43
CA VAL A 643 1.77 19.67 3.49
C VAL A 643 1.95 21.04 4.14
N ALA A 644 1.08 22.01 3.79
CA ALA A 644 1.13 23.33 4.41
C ALA A 644 0.78 23.31 5.93
N GLU A 645 0.03 22.33 6.38
CA GLU A 645 -0.30 22.11 7.81
C GLU A 645 0.86 21.49 8.56
N CYS A 646 1.51 20.49 7.99
CA CYS A 646 2.72 19.85 8.55
C CYS A 646 3.87 20.85 8.80
N LEU A 647 3.93 21.93 8.03
CA LEU A 647 5.03 22.90 8.08
C LEU A 647 4.73 24.14 8.95
N LYS A 648 3.63 24.16 9.67
CA LYS A 648 3.29 25.27 10.61
C LYS A 648 4.00 25.11 11.94
#